data_8f496729e3fb2090ac336b5c293cf70d
#
_entry.id   8f496729e3fb2090ac336b5c293cf70d
#
_cell.length_a   1.000
_cell.length_b   1.000
_cell.length_c   1.000
_cell.angle_alpha   90.00
_cell.angle_beta   90.00
_cell.angle_gamma   90.00
#
_symmetry.space_group_name_H-M   'P 1'
#
loop_
_entity.id
_entity.type
_entity.pdbx_description
1 polymer ?
#
loop_
_entity_poly.entity_id
_entity_poly.type
_entity_poly.pdbx_seq_one_letter_code
_entity_poly.pdbx_strand_id
1 'polypeptide(L)'
;MSLRDLSGWLIKNQGFLRKYQALVANSIKDQFPELKSDVIPQISSEDVGYLLTCASSLAFSSDEKCQDAALRIAQYCLLNEKSEARKDSAALILDSLSNNPAIQLAENRGYLNPDFEERLPLKAQLELTKRKILYTIEIDADKHIYANRFQSEFWDAVQENSWVSVSAPTSVGKSFILESWVEQFVKRNKNCLVIYIVPTRALISEVYSELQKRLDPNLTNIVNIQTLPLSNVYQSEKSNVFIFTQERLNLFYNHFSQIPKIDVLVVDEAHKIGDGGRGVILQHVIELTCLNNPDSKVIFASPFTLNPEILLSDAPILKNKRTIKSDYVTVNQNLIWVEQKPRKTKDWLMYYFANGEKRELGNFSLENAPSPESKRLPFVALCLGKGASGNVVYVNGAAEAESTSKLISASIENETEDEEILALVELSETIIHKNFALNRTLKKRVAFHYGNMPLIIKGEIERLFSKGKIDFLICTSTLVEGVNMACKNIFIRGPKKGNSTPMREEDFWNLAGRAGRWGKEFQGNVICIDSDNEKIWNGEPPKTKKNIFITRATDAISHDMDKLVSYIFSEHHFGMSERNPNLQSLFSYLCSSFYFYNGLDNNPYMEKYNIKNIDVLNEAIFDVFDSLTFPHELVVRHPGISPLLMQNLWDRFSRDTNKPVERLLLS
;
A
#
# COMPACT_ATOMS: atom_id res chain seq x y z
N MET A 1 -23.40 7.20 -33.12
CA MET A 1 -22.97 6.52 -31.90
C MET A 1 -21.60 7.07 -31.51
N SER A 2 -21.47 7.75 -30.37
CA SER A 2 -20.18 8.25 -29.92
C SER A 2 -19.28 7.07 -29.54
N LEU A 3 -17.94 7.28 -29.49
CA LEU A 3 -17.02 6.24 -29.00
C LEU A 3 -17.35 5.77 -27.57
N ARG A 4 -17.90 6.65 -26.72
CA ARG A 4 -18.41 6.32 -25.38
C ARG A 4 -19.59 5.39 -25.42
N ASP A 5 -20.55 5.59 -26.35
CA ASP A 5 -21.72 4.72 -26.50
C ASP A 5 -21.31 3.33 -27.01
N LEU A 6 -20.30 3.27 -27.90
CA LEU A 6 -19.77 2.03 -28.42
C LEU A 6 -19.10 1.17 -27.35
N SER A 7 -18.25 1.75 -26.55
CA SER A 7 -17.53 1.04 -25.46
C SER A 7 -18.50 0.49 -24.43
N GLY A 8 -19.49 1.30 -24.01
CA GLY A 8 -20.53 0.87 -23.07
C GLY A 8 -21.48 -0.21 -23.63
N TRP A 9 -21.67 -0.23 -24.95
CA TRP A 9 -22.43 -1.29 -25.63
C TRP A 9 -21.60 -2.58 -25.73
N LEU A 10 -20.32 -2.48 -26.13
CA LEU A 10 -19.42 -3.63 -26.28
C LEU A 10 -19.30 -4.43 -24.97
N ILE A 11 -19.05 -3.77 -23.84
CA ILE A 11 -18.86 -4.43 -22.55
C ILE A 11 -20.12 -5.17 -22.05
N LYS A 12 -21.28 -4.85 -22.61
CA LYS A 12 -22.56 -5.50 -22.32
C LYS A 12 -22.98 -6.52 -23.39
N ASN A 13 -22.30 -6.54 -24.54
CA ASN A 13 -22.66 -7.43 -25.67
C ASN A 13 -22.33 -8.88 -25.34
N GLN A 14 -23.29 -9.78 -25.45
CA GLN A 14 -23.13 -11.20 -25.12
C GLN A 14 -22.08 -11.91 -25.98
N GLY A 15 -21.95 -11.55 -27.25
CA GLY A 15 -20.93 -12.11 -28.14
C GLY A 15 -19.53 -11.74 -27.71
N PHE A 16 -19.32 -10.47 -27.34
CA PHE A 16 -18.06 -10.00 -26.74
C PHE A 16 -17.77 -10.69 -25.40
N LEU A 17 -18.73 -10.66 -24.47
CA LEU A 17 -18.58 -11.22 -23.13
C LEU A 17 -18.19 -12.69 -23.15
N ARG A 18 -18.87 -13.51 -24.00
CA ARG A 18 -18.54 -14.94 -24.11
C ARG A 18 -17.07 -15.17 -24.50
N LYS A 19 -16.60 -14.46 -25.54
CA LYS A 19 -15.22 -14.58 -26.04
C LYS A 19 -14.21 -14.04 -25.05
N TYR A 20 -14.52 -12.90 -24.44
CA TYR A 20 -13.67 -12.28 -23.41
C TYR A 20 -13.51 -13.17 -22.17
N GLN A 21 -14.59 -13.80 -21.69
CA GLN A 21 -14.54 -14.73 -20.56
C GLN A 21 -13.72 -15.97 -20.90
N ALA A 22 -13.81 -16.49 -22.12
CA ALA A 22 -12.94 -17.57 -22.58
C ALA A 22 -11.46 -17.16 -22.57
N LEU A 23 -11.15 -15.93 -23.04
CA LEU A 23 -9.80 -15.38 -23.01
C LEU A 23 -9.26 -15.29 -21.57
N VAL A 24 -10.04 -14.72 -20.64
CA VAL A 24 -9.65 -14.61 -19.24
C VAL A 24 -9.38 -15.97 -18.61
N ALA A 25 -10.26 -16.94 -18.83
CA ALA A 25 -10.11 -18.31 -18.31
C ALA A 25 -8.83 -18.99 -18.84
N ASN A 26 -8.57 -18.90 -20.16
CA ASN A 26 -7.34 -19.43 -20.76
C ASN A 26 -6.09 -18.71 -20.21
N SER A 27 -6.12 -17.38 -20.09
CA SER A 27 -5.03 -16.59 -19.54
C SER A 27 -4.67 -16.98 -18.10
N ILE A 28 -5.65 -17.33 -17.27
CA ILE A 28 -5.40 -17.83 -15.91
C ILE A 28 -4.87 -19.28 -15.96
N LYS A 29 -5.47 -20.15 -16.76
CA LYS A 29 -5.06 -21.55 -16.92
C LYS A 29 -3.59 -21.66 -17.31
N ASP A 30 -3.13 -20.83 -18.24
CA ASP A 30 -1.74 -20.83 -18.72
C ASP A 30 -0.72 -20.53 -17.62
N GLN A 31 -1.14 -19.95 -16.50
CA GLN A 31 -0.27 -19.67 -15.35
C GLN A 31 -0.16 -20.84 -14.37
N PHE A 32 -1.04 -21.84 -14.47
CA PHE A 32 -1.12 -22.99 -13.57
C PHE A 32 -1.06 -24.30 -14.37
N PRO A 33 0.14 -24.82 -14.72
CA PRO A 33 0.31 -26.04 -15.51
C PRO A 33 -0.37 -27.28 -14.90
N GLU A 34 -0.52 -27.32 -13.58
CA GLU A 34 -1.15 -28.43 -12.85
C GLU A 34 -2.68 -28.47 -13.01
N LEU A 35 -3.27 -27.38 -13.54
CA LEU A 35 -4.72 -27.27 -13.68
C LEU A 35 -5.22 -28.10 -14.85
N LYS A 36 -6.03 -29.11 -14.58
CA LYS A 36 -6.77 -29.90 -15.57
C LYS A 36 -8.15 -29.29 -15.79
N SER A 37 -8.49 -28.98 -17.02
CA SER A 37 -9.77 -28.36 -17.33
C SER A 37 -10.34 -28.83 -18.64
N ASP A 38 -11.56 -29.38 -18.53
CA ASP A 38 -12.41 -29.71 -19.68
C ASP A 38 -13.55 -28.67 -19.85
N VAL A 39 -13.60 -27.67 -18.97
CA VAL A 39 -14.69 -26.69 -18.88
C VAL A 39 -14.35 -25.39 -19.62
N ILE A 40 -13.06 -25.10 -19.80
CA ILE A 40 -12.61 -23.84 -20.44
C ILE A 40 -12.73 -23.99 -21.97
N PRO A 41 -13.55 -23.14 -22.63
CA PRO A 41 -13.63 -23.14 -24.08
C PRO A 41 -12.30 -22.76 -24.70
N GLN A 42 -11.90 -23.45 -25.75
CA GLN A 42 -10.75 -23.03 -26.56
C GLN A 42 -11.09 -21.70 -27.25
N ILE A 43 -10.11 -20.82 -27.30
CA ILE A 43 -10.21 -19.55 -28.00
C ILE A 43 -9.52 -19.67 -29.37
N SER A 44 -10.23 -19.31 -30.44
CA SER A 44 -9.64 -19.32 -31.77
C SER A 44 -8.81 -18.06 -32.03
N SER A 45 -7.88 -18.13 -32.98
CA SER A 45 -7.11 -16.97 -33.43
C SER A 45 -8.04 -15.87 -34.03
N GLU A 46 -9.16 -16.25 -34.60
CA GLU A 46 -10.19 -15.31 -35.11
C GLU A 46 -10.86 -14.57 -33.92
N ASP A 47 -11.18 -15.29 -32.84
CA ASP A 47 -11.77 -14.68 -31.62
C ASP A 47 -10.79 -13.69 -30.99
N VAL A 48 -9.50 -14.01 -30.94
CA VAL A 48 -8.47 -13.08 -30.46
C VAL A 48 -8.41 -11.84 -31.34
N GLY A 49 -8.43 -12.00 -32.68
CA GLY A 49 -8.46 -10.88 -33.60
C GLY A 49 -9.69 -9.97 -33.43
N TYR A 50 -10.87 -10.58 -33.24
CA TYR A 50 -12.10 -9.84 -32.90
C TYR A 50 -11.98 -9.07 -31.59
N LEU A 51 -11.51 -9.72 -30.53
CA LEU A 51 -11.33 -9.11 -29.22
C LEU A 51 -10.30 -7.97 -29.27
N LEU A 52 -9.21 -8.13 -30.03
CA LEU A 52 -8.18 -7.10 -30.21
C LEU A 52 -8.75 -5.86 -30.90
N THR A 53 -9.63 -6.06 -31.91
CA THR A 53 -10.36 -4.97 -32.56
C THR A 53 -11.30 -4.25 -31.57
N CYS A 54 -12.01 -4.99 -30.73
CA CYS A 54 -12.84 -4.40 -29.68
C CYS A 54 -11.98 -3.63 -28.65
N ALA A 55 -10.85 -4.20 -28.24
CA ALA A 55 -9.93 -3.61 -27.26
C ALA A 55 -9.38 -2.26 -27.71
N SER A 56 -9.17 -2.05 -29.02
CA SER A 56 -8.75 -0.76 -29.56
C SER A 56 -9.76 0.36 -29.28
N SER A 57 -11.06 0.04 -29.23
CA SER A 57 -12.12 1.00 -28.87
C SER A 57 -12.29 1.13 -27.36
N LEU A 58 -12.16 0.02 -26.61
CA LEU A 58 -12.29 -0.02 -25.16
C LEU A 58 -11.16 0.76 -24.46
N ALA A 59 -9.95 0.80 -25.03
CA ALA A 59 -8.81 1.51 -24.48
C ALA A 59 -9.02 3.03 -24.37
N PHE A 60 -9.89 3.62 -25.17
CA PHE A 60 -10.22 5.05 -25.12
C PHE A 60 -11.36 5.39 -24.17
N SER A 61 -11.99 4.39 -23.55
CA SER A 61 -13.05 4.60 -22.55
C SER A 61 -12.48 5.13 -21.24
N SER A 62 -13.26 5.95 -20.54
CA SER A 62 -12.96 6.34 -19.16
C SER A 62 -13.49 5.33 -18.13
N ASP A 63 -14.19 4.29 -18.55
CA ASP A 63 -14.71 3.25 -17.68
C ASP A 63 -13.62 2.23 -17.34
N GLU A 64 -13.40 1.99 -16.04
CA GLU A 64 -12.38 1.06 -15.53
C GLU A 64 -12.54 -0.36 -16.12
N LYS A 65 -13.79 -0.84 -16.27
CA LYS A 65 -14.05 -2.18 -16.80
C LYS A 65 -13.66 -2.30 -18.27
N CYS A 66 -13.85 -1.23 -19.04
CA CYS A 66 -13.44 -1.18 -20.44
C CYS A 66 -11.92 -1.19 -20.56
N GLN A 67 -11.22 -0.41 -19.72
CA GLN A 67 -9.74 -0.36 -19.70
C GLN A 67 -9.15 -1.69 -19.22
N ASP A 68 -9.71 -2.31 -18.17
CA ASP A 68 -9.28 -3.63 -17.69
C ASP A 68 -9.44 -4.69 -18.78
N ALA A 69 -10.57 -4.68 -19.51
CA ALA A 69 -10.76 -5.60 -20.61
C ALA A 69 -9.76 -5.38 -21.76
N ALA A 70 -9.51 -4.13 -22.13
CA ALA A 70 -8.53 -3.80 -23.17
C ALA A 70 -7.11 -4.25 -22.77
N LEU A 71 -6.73 -4.00 -21.51
CA LEU A 71 -5.45 -4.41 -20.95
C LEU A 71 -5.28 -5.93 -21.00
N ARG A 72 -6.28 -6.71 -20.54
CA ARG A 72 -6.24 -8.18 -20.54
C ARG A 72 -6.12 -8.75 -21.94
N ILE A 73 -6.90 -8.22 -22.90
CA ILE A 73 -6.86 -8.66 -24.29
C ILE A 73 -5.49 -8.39 -24.90
N ALA A 74 -4.94 -7.20 -24.69
CA ALA A 74 -3.62 -6.84 -25.22
C ALA A 74 -2.51 -7.73 -24.63
N GLN A 75 -2.50 -7.94 -23.32
CA GLN A 75 -1.53 -8.81 -22.66
C GLN A 75 -1.64 -10.26 -23.10
N TYR A 76 -2.86 -10.81 -23.22
CA TYR A 76 -3.07 -12.15 -23.72
C TYR A 76 -2.51 -12.30 -25.14
N CYS A 77 -2.75 -11.32 -26.00
CA CYS A 77 -2.27 -11.30 -27.38
C CYS A 77 -0.73 -11.30 -27.44
N LEU A 78 -0.05 -10.47 -26.64
CA LEU A 78 1.40 -10.45 -26.57
C LEU A 78 1.99 -11.80 -26.15
N LEU A 79 1.36 -12.50 -25.21
CA LEU A 79 1.86 -13.74 -24.65
C LEU A 79 1.59 -14.96 -25.54
N ASN A 80 0.46 -15.00 -26.24
CA ASN A 80 -0.05 -16.22 -26.86
C ASN A 80 -0.14 -16.18 -28.40
N GLU A 81 -0.15 -14.99 -29.02
CA GLU A 81 -0.23 -14.87 -30.47
C GLU A 81 1.15 -15.03 -31.14
N LYS A 82 1.14 -15.60 -32.34
CA LYS A 82 2.34 -15.74 -33.19
C LYS A 82 2.49 -14.62 -34.21
N SER A 83 1.39 -13.93 -34.54
CA SER A 83 1.36 -12.87 -35.55
C SER A 83 2.00 -11.59 -35.00
N GLU A 84 3.10 -11.15 -35.59
CA GLU A 84 3.77 -9.89 -35.21
C GLU A 84 2.82 -8.69 -35.36
N ALA A 85 2.02 -8.62 -36.44
CA ALA A 85 1.05 -7.53 -36.64
C ALA A 85 0.02 -7.44 -35.52
N ARG A 86 -0.40 -8.58 -34.92
CA ARG A 86 -1.32 -8.56 -33.78
C ARG A 86 -0.62 -8.16 -32.51
N LYS A 87 0.63 -8.56 -32.30
CA LYS A 87 1.45 -8.12 -31.16
C LYS A 87 1.72 -6.62 -31.24
N ASP A 88 2.04 -6.09 -32.43
CA ASP A 88 2.20 -4.65 -32.66
C ASP A 88 0.90 -3.88 -32.35
N SER A 89 -0.26 -4.43 -32.74
CA SER A 89 -1.56 -3.88 -32.40
C SER A 89 -1.85 -3.91 -30.89
N ALA A 90 -1.44 -4.98 -30.21
CA ALA A 90 -1.57 -5.11 -28.78
C ALA A 90 -0.66 -4.09 -28.04
N ALA A 91 0.56 -3.87 -28.53
CA ALA A 91 1.46 -2.85 -28.00
C ALA A 91 0.87 -1.43 -28.16
N LEU A 92 0.23 -1.13 -29.30
CA LEU A 92 -0.51 0.13 -29.49
C LEU A 92 -1.67 0.32 -28.50
N ILE A 93 -2.39 -0.76 -28.17
CA ILE A 93 -3.45 -0.71 -27.16
C ILE A 93 -2.85 -0.41 -25.78
N LEU A 94 -1.74 -1.06 -25.41
CA LEU A 94 -1.03 -0.78 -24.17
C LEU A 94 -0.54 0.67 -24.11
N ASP A 95 0.00 1.20 -25.20
CA ASP A 95 0.42 2.60 -25.28
C ASP A 95 -0.79 3.55 -25.14
N SER A 96 -1.93 3.24 -25.77
CA SER A 96 -3.18 4.00 -25.61
C SER A 96 -3.69 4.01 -24.17
N LEU A 97 -3.42 2.94 -23.41
CA LEU A 97 -3.61 2.84 -21.97
C LEU A 97 -2.45 3.48 -21.17
N SER A 98 -1.50 4.13 -21.80
CA SER A 98 -0.28 4.68 -21.18
C SER A 98 0.51 3.66 -20.34
N ASN A 99 0.49 2.38 -20.73
CA ASN A 99 1.14 1.27 -20.03
C ASN A 99 2.48 0.87 -20.67
N ASN A 100 3.39 1.82 -20.77
CA ASN A 100 4.73 1.59 -21.32
C ASN A 100 5.56 0.55 -20.58
N PRO A 101 5.52 0.45 -19.25
CA PRO A 101 6.23 -0.62 -18.55
C PRO A 101 5.80 -2.03 -18.98
N ALA A 102 4.55 -2.23 -19.39
CA ALA A 102 4.12 -3.52 -19.94
C ALA A 102 4.68 -3.77 -21.35
N ILE A 103 4.84 -2.72 -22.17
CA ILE A 103 5.50 -2.80 -23.47
C ILE A 103 6.97 -3.17 -23.28
N GLN A 104 7.71 -2.43 -22.44
CA GLN A 104 9.12 -2.73 -22.12
C GLN A 104 9.30 -4.14 -21.54
N LEU A 105 8.36 -4.60 -20.69
CA LEU A 105 8.37 -5.95 -20.16
C LEU A 105 8.23 -6.99 -21.27
N ALA A 106 7.36 -6.74 -22.26
CA ALA A 106 7.16 -7.63 -23.41
C ALA A 106 8.41 -7.69 -24.30
N GLU A 107 9.06 -6.55 -24.55
CA GLU A 107 10.34 -6.47 -25.29
C GLU A 107 11.44 -7.21 -24.54
N ASN A 108 11.65 -6.94 -23.27
CA ASN A 108 12.70 -7.55 -22.44
C ASN A 108 12.55 -9.08 -22.31
N ARG A 109 11.31 -9.59 -22.39
CA ARG A 109 11.01 -11.03 -22.36
C ARG A 109 10.94 -11.68 -23.75
N GLY A 110 11.13 -10.90 -24.82
CA GLY A 110 11.10 -11.40 -26.20
C GLY A 110 9.69 -11.73 -26.72
N TYR A 111 8.64 -11.21 -26.07
CA TYR A 111 7.27 -11.35 -26.56
C TYR A 111 6.92 -10.34 -27.64
N LEU A 112 7.57 -9.18 -27.64
CA LEU A 112 7.42 -8.11 -28.62
C LEU A 112 8.79 -7.77 -29.21
N ASN A 113 8.85 -7.55 -30.52
CA ASN A 113 10.04 -7.07 -31.18
C ASN A 113 10.25 -5.58 -30.88
N PRO A 114 11.45 -5.14 -30.42
CA PRO A 114 11.72 -3.73 -30.13
C PRO A 114 11.42 -2.76 -31.28
N ASP A 115 11.56 -3.22 -32.54
CA ASP A 115 11.30 -2.39 -33.72
C ASP A 115 9.82 -2.28 -34.11
N PHE A 116 8.90 -2.65 -33.19
CA PHE A 116 7.47 -2.64 -33.49
C PHE A 116 6.96 -1.27 -33.95
N GLU A 117 7.50 -0.17 -33.44
CA GLU A 117 7.10 1.20 -33.80
C GLU A 117 7.32 1.46 -35.29
N GLU A 118 8.40 0.97 -35.87
CA GLU A 118 8.74 1.16 -37.28
C GLU A 118 7.79 0.40 -38.23
N ARG A 119 7.19 -0.69 -37.76
CA ARG A 119 6.23 -1.51 -38.51
C ARG A 119 4.82 -0.95 -38.51
N LEU A 120 4.53 0.03 -37.64
CA LEU A 120 3.21 0.62 -37.53
C LEU A 120 2.88 1.51 -38.73
N PRO A 121 1.60 1.65 -39.10
CA PRO A 121 1.17 2.68 -40.06
C PRO A 121 1.56 4.07 -39.60
N LEU A 122 1.91 4.96 -40.52
CA LEU A 122 2.36 6.34 -40.23
C LEU A 122 1.46 7.09 -39.22
N LYS A 123 0.13 6.96 -39.36
CA LYS A 123 -0.82 7.57 -38.43
C LYS A 123 -0.60 7.08 -37.00
N ALA A 124 -0.39 5.79 -36.81
CA ALA A 124 -0.15 5.22 -35.48
C ALA A 124 1.20 5.66 -34.89
N GLN A 125 2.26 5.75 -35.73
CA GLN A 125 3.54 6.29 -35.31
C GLN A 125 3.43 7.74 -34.84
N LEU A 126 2.69 8.57 -35.58
CA LEU A 126 2.47 9.98 -35.19
C LEU A 126 1.67 10.12 -33.88
N GLU A 127 0.64 9.32 -33.68
CA GLU A 127 -0.15 9.32 -32.44
C GLU A 127 0.70 8.85 -31.23
N LEU A 128 1.56 7.85 -31.42
CA LEU A 128 2.48 7.36 -30.40
C LEU A 128 3.50 8.42 -30.04
N THR A 129 4.16 9.06 -31.05
CA THR A 129 5.10 10.16 -30.85
C THR A 129 4.45 11.33 -30.13
N LYS A 130 3.23 11.71 -30.52
CA LYS A 130 2.45 12.75 -29.83
C LYS A 130 2.23 12.43 -28.35
N ARG A 131 1.83 11.18 -28.01
CA ARG A 131 1.66 10.77 -26.61
C ARG A 131 2.98 10.80 -25.83
N LYS A 132 4.08 10.33 -26.45
CA LYS A 132 5.41 10.42 -25.83
C LYS A 132 5.76 11.87 -25.47
N ILE A 133 5.54 12.80 -26.38
CA ILE A 133 5.81 14.24 -26.12
C ILE A 133 4.90 14.79 -25.01
N LEU A 134 3.60 14.49 -25.07
CA LEU A 134 2.61 15.01 -24.10
C LEU A 134 2.83 14.51 -22.66
N TYR A 135 3.33 13.30 -22.49
CA TYR A 135 3.50 12.67 -21.17
C TYR A 135 4.96 12.61 -20.71
N THR A 136 5.87 13.26 -21.42
CA THR A 136 7.26 13.40 -20.96
C THR A 136 7.33 14.47 -19.87
N ILE A 137 7.80 14.07 -18.70
CA ILE A 137 8.09 14.94 -17.56
C ILE A 137 9.58 15.17 -17.51
N GLU A 138 9.99 16.44 -17.53
CA GLU A 138 11.39 16.85 -17.37
C GLU A 138 11.70 17.03 -15.88
N ILE A 139 12.57 16.19 -15.35
CA ILE A 139 13.07 16.31 -13.96
C ILE A 139 14.24 17.27 -13.91
N ASP A 140 15.16 17.14 -14.86
CA ASP A 140 16.37 17.93 -15.04
C ASP A 140 16.73 17.98 -16.53
N ALA A 141 17.71 18.82 -16.93
CA ALA A 141 18.11 18.97 -18.32
C ALA A 141 18.41 17.66 -19.04
N ASP A 142 18.99 16.69 -18.31
CA ASP A 142 19.38 15.39 -18.85
C ASP A 142 18.50 14.22 -18.37
N LYS A 143 17.46 14.50 -17.57
CA LYS A 143 16.63 13.46 -16.98
C LYS A 143 15.15 13.67 -17.26
N HIS A 144 14.61 12.81 -18.10
CA HIS A 144 13.20 12.81 -18.48
C HIS A 144 12.52 11.50 -18.01
N ILE A 145 11.25 11.60 -17.65
CA ILE A 145 10.39 10.47 -17.32
C ILE A 145 9.27 10.43 -18.34
N TYR A 146 9.07 9.27 -18.96
CA TYR A 146 7.86 9.02 -19.73
C TYR A 146 6.76 8.54 -18.77
N ALA A 147 5.87 9.45 -18.40
CA ALA A 147 4.81 9.23 -17.43
C ALA A 147 3.57 8.61 -18.09
N ASN A 148 2.72 8.00 -17.27
CA ASN A 148 1.36 7.70 -17.69
C ASN A 148 0.46 8.96 -17.53
N ARG A 149 -0.75 8.89 -18.08
CA ARG A 149 -1.72 10.00 -18.01
C ARG A 149 -1.97 10.49 -16.58
N PHE A 150 -2.16 9.55 -15.63
CA PHE A 150 -2.37 9.88 -14.22
C PHE A 150 -1.12 10.56 -13.62
N GLN A 151 0.06 10.03 -13.90
CA GLN A 151 1.32 10.57 -13.40
C GLN A 151 1.57 11.98 -13.91
N SER A 152 1.27 12.26 -15.19
CA SER A 152 1.37 13.59 -15.76
C SER A 152 0.38 14.56 -15.10
N GLU A 153 -0.90 14.16 -14.96
CA GLU A 153 -1.92 14.98 -14.28
C GLU A 153 -1.54 15.27 -12.82
N PHE A 154 -0.99 14.27 -12.13
CA PHE A 154 -0.55 14.42 -10.75
C PHE A 154 0.65 15.37 -10.64
N TRP A 155 1.62 15.23 -11.55
CA TRP A 155 2.77 16.14 -11.64
C TRP A 155 2.36 17.59 -11.82
N ASP A 156 1.50 17.86 -12.81
CA ASP A 156 1.00 19.21 -13.10
C ASP A 156 0.22 19.78 -11.90
N ALA A 157 -0.63 18.97 -11.30
CA ALA A 157 -1.39 19.40 -10.12
C ALA A 157 -0.48 19.79 -8.94
N VAL A 158 0.60 19.04 -8.69
CA VAL A 158 1.55 19.37 -7.62
C VAL A 158 2.36 20.62 -7.98
N GLN A 159 2.68 20.86 -9.26
CA GLN A 159 3.35 22.10 -9.67
C GLN A 159 2.46 23.33 -9.43
N GLU A 160 1.20 23.26 -9.84
CA GLU A 160 0.29 24.40 -9.90
C GLU A 160 -0.41 24.72 -8.57
N ASN A 161 -0.61 23.73 -7.69
CA ASN A 161 -1.43 23.88 -6.50
C ASN A 161 -0.63 23.80 -5.20
N SER A 162 -1.10 24.52 -4.18
CA SER A 162 -0.49 24.50 -2.85
C SER A 162 -0.92 23.27 -2.04
N TRP A 163 -2.16 22.80 -2.24
CA TRP A 163 -2.70 21.63 -1.56
C TRP A 163 -3.24 20.63 -2.59
N VAL A 164 -2.71 19.41 -2.55
CA VAL A 164 -3.07 18.35 -3.50
C VAL A 164 -3.42 17.08 -2.74
N SER A 165 -4.56 16.48 -3.08
CA SER A 165 -4.94 15.15 -2.60
C SER A 165 -5.10 14.20 -3.77
N VAL A 166 -4.34 13.11 -3.78
CA VAL A 166 -4.40 12.11 -4.83
C VAL A 166 -4.85 10.76 -4.30
N SER A 167 -5.79 10.15 -5.02
CA SER A 167 -6.28 8.81 -4.78
C SER A 167 -6.12 7.96 -6.03
N ALA A 168 -5.33 6.90 -5.95
CA ALA A 168 -5.12 5.98 -7.06
C ALA A 168 -4.62 4.63 -6.56
N PRO A 169 -4.76 3.52 -7.32
CA PRO A 169 -4.22 2.22 -6.96
C PRO A 169 -2.73 2.26 -6.64
N THR A 170 -2.25 1.34 -5.80
CA THR A 170 -0.83 1.29 -5.40
C THR A 170 0.10 1.04 -6.58
N SER A 171 -0.36 0.31 -7.59
CA SER A 171 0.42 -0.06 -8.78
C SER A 171 0.64 1.07 -9.80
N VAL A 172 -0.06 2.21 -9.68
CA VAL A 172 0.00 3.31 -10.68
C VAL A 172 1.28 4.15 -10.60
N GLY A 173 2.09 3.97 -9.56
CA GLY A 173 3.35 4.68 -9.39
C GLY A 173 3.22 6.04 -8.74
N LYS A 174 2.30 6.20 -7.76
CA LYS A 174 2.16 7.42 -6.95
C LYS A 174 3.49 7.83 -6.29
N SER A 175 4.08 6.91 -5.51
CA SER A 175 5.34 7.16 -4.78
C SER A 175 6.48 7.50 -5.73
N PHE A 176 6.54 6.82 -6.89
CA PHE A 176 7.53 7.12 -7.93
C PHE A 176 7.47 8.60 -8.40
N ILE A 177 6.26 9.12 -8.65
CA ILE A 177 6.08 10.53 -9.07
C ILE A 177 6.35 11.49 -7.91
N LEU A 178 5.90 11.16 -6.69
CA LEU A 178 6.19 11.98 -5.50
C LEU A 178 7.69 12.12 -5.25
N GLU A 179 8.42 11.01 -5.25
CA GLU A 179 9.87 11.01 -5.06
C GLU A 179 10.60 11.75 -6.17
N SER A 180 10.15 11.60 -7.43
CA SER A 180 10.70 12.35 -8.57
C SER A 180 10.44 13.85 -8.45
N TRP A 181 9.25 14.22 -7.96
CA TRP A 181 8.91 15.61 -7.72
C TRP A 181 9.73 16.20 -6.57
N VAL A 182 9.89 15.47 -5.47
CA VAL A 182 10.75 15.87 -4.34
C VAL A 182 12.19 16.05 -4.82
N GLU A 183 12.72 15.11 -5.63
CA GLU A 183 14.03 15.23 -6.25
C GLU A 183 14.17 16.55 -7.02
N GLN A 184 13.22 16.86 -7.91
CA GLN A 184 13.24 18.11 -8.68
C GLN A 184 13.13 19.32 -7.75
N PHE A 185 12.25 19.28 -6.75
CA PHE A 185 12.01 20.39 -5.84
C PHE A 185 13.27 20.77 -5.06
N VAL A 186 13.98 19.79 -4.46
CA VAL A 186 15.20 20.07 -3.69
C VAL A 186 16.38 20.49 -4.54
N LYS A 187 16.39 20.13 -5.83
CA LYS A 187 17.41 20.61 -6.79
C LYS A 187 17.19 22.07 -7.18
N ARG A 188 15.94 22.48 -7.37
CA ARG A 188 15.57 23.83 -7.80
C ARG A 188 15.54 24.84 -6.66
N ASN A 189 15.24 24.39 -5.43
CA ASN A 189 15.09 25.24 -4.26
C ASN A 189 16.23 24.97 -3.26
N LYS A 190 17.08 25.98 -3.05
CA LYS A 190 18.17 25.88 -2.07
C LYS A 190 17.64 26.07 -0.65
N ASN A 191 18.25 25.39 0.30
CA ASN A 191 17.99 25.53 1.75
C ASN A 191 16.52 25.31 2.13
N CYS A 192 15.80 24.46 1.38
CA CYS A 192 14.42 24.10 1.67
C CYS A 192 14.32 22.94 2.65
N LEU A 193 13.16 22.82 3.31
CA LEU A 193 12.81 21.69 4.18
C LEU A 193 11.58 20.98 3.65
N VAL A 194 11.77 19.72 3.26
CA VAL A 194 10.72 18.79 2.88
C VAL A 194 10.53 17.78 4.01
N ILE A 195 9.30 17.62 4.49
CA ILE A 195 8.92 16.54 5.40
C ILE A 195 8.07 15.52 4.64
N TYR A 196 8.50 14.26 4.65
CA TYR A 196 7.83 13.14 4.01
C TYR A 196 7.32 12.18 5.09
N ILE A 197 6.00 12.12 5.29
CA ILE A 197 5.37 11.24 6.28
C ILE A 197 4.97 9.94 5.63
N VAL A 198 5.36 8.82 6.29
CA VAL A 198 4.95 7.46 5.96
C VAL A 198 4.46 6.73 7.21
N PRO A 199 3.51 5.79 7.10
CA PRO A 199 2.91 5.16 8.28
C PRO A 199 3.83 4.19 9.03
N THR A 200 4.92 3.69 8.42
CA THR A 200 5.74 2.63 9.03
C THR A 200 7.24 2.87 8.87
N ARG A 201 8.02 2.24 9.77
CA ARG A 201 9.49 2.30 9.73
C ARG A 201 10.07 1.62 8.47
N ALA A 202 9.40 0.60 7.96
CA ALA A 202 9.83 -0.08 6.74
C ALA A 202 9.73 0.85 5.53
N LEU A 203 8.62 1.61 5.40
CA LEU A 203 8.45 2.62 4.35
C LEU A 203 9.44 3.79 4.50
N ILE A 204 9.86 4.15 5.73
CA ILE A 204 10.95 5.13 5.90
C ILE A 204 12.21 4.63 5.19
N SER A 205 12.60 3.37 5.43
CA SER A 205 13.82 2.80 4.83
C SER A 205 13.71 2.71 3.30
N GLU A 206 12.53 2.40 2.79
CA GLU A 206 12.26 2.32 1.35
C GLU A 206 12.39 3.70 0.68
N VAL A 207 11.63 4.70 1.15
CA VAL A 207 11.67 6.08 0.60
C VAL A 207 13.08 6.66 0.72
N TYR A 208 13.75 6.41 1.85
CA TYR A 208 15.15 6.83 2.05
C TYR A 208 16.08 6.24 0.97
N SER A 209 16.00 4.92 0.76
CA SER A 209 16.83 4.22 -0.24
C SER A 209 16.52 4.69 -1.66
N GLU A 210 15.24 4.89 -2.01
CA GLU A 210 14.86 5.36 -3.34
C GLU A 210 15.28 6.80 -3.59
N LEU A 211 15.12 7.71 -2.64
CA LEU A 211 15.60 9.09 -2.76
C LEU A 211 17.13 9.16 -2.84
N GLN A 212 17.85 8.32 -2.07
CA GLN A 212 19.32 8.25 -2.18
C GLN A 212 19.78 7.80 -3.57
N LYS A 213 19.12 6.82 -4.18
CA LYS A 213 19.45 6.36 -5.54
C LYS A 213 19.16 7.40 -6.63
N ARG A 214 18.14 8.23 -6.42
CA ARG A 214 17.72 9.29 -7.38
C ARG A 214 18.62 10.51 -7.34
N LEU A 215 19.07 10.85 -6.12
CA LEU A 215 19.96 11.98 -5.94
C LEU A 215 21.39 11.56 -6.34
N ASP A 216 21.93 12.23 -7.35
CA ASP A 216 23.31 12.04 -7.80
C ASP A 216 24.27 12.14 -6.59
N PRO A 217 25.32 11.30 -6.49
CA PRO A 217 26.36 11.41 -5.47
C PRO A 217 26.95 12.82 -5.32
N ASN A 218 26.99 13.59 -6.40
CA ASN A 218 27.42 14.99 -6.38
C ASN A 218 26.46 15.93 -5.62
N LEU A 219 25.20 15.55 -5.46
CA LEU A 219 24.19 16.32 -4.72
C LEU A 219 24.17 16.01 -3.21
N THR A 220 24.88 15.01 -2.75
CA THR A 220 25.00 14.70 -1.29
C THR A 220 25.62 15.84 -0.49
N ASN A 221 26.39 16.71 -1.14
CA ASN A 221 26.90 17.94 -0.55
C ASN A 221 25.86 19.04 -0.39
N ILE A 222 24.75 18.98 -1.11
CA ILE A 222 23.72 20.02 -1.19
C ILE A 222 22.40 19.57 -0.52
N VAL A 223 22.12 18.25 -0.49
CA VAL A 223 20.90 17.67 0.08
C VAL A 223 21.23 16.78 1.25
N ASN A 224 20.54 17.00 2.35
CA ASN A 224 20.63 16.22 3.58
C ASN A 224 19.35 15.38 3.74
N ILE A 225 19.44 14.04 3.63
CA ILE A 225 18.30 13.14 3.84
C ILE A 225 18.44 12.52 5.22
N GLN A 226 17.40 12.63 6.05
CA GLN A 226 17.43 12.16 7.43
C GLN A 226 16.14 11.42 7.81
N THR A 227 16.30 10.48 8.74
CA THR A 227 15.19 9.70 9.28
C THR A 227 15.02 9.83 10.79
N LEU A 228 15.94 10.54 11.45
CA LEU A 228 15.92 10.78 12.89
C LEU A 228 15.37 12.18 13.19
N PRO A 229 14.45 12.31 14.16
CA PRO A 229 13.80 13.57 14.50
C PRO A 229 14.63 14.40 15.50
N LEU A 230 15.93 14.56 15.25
CA LEU A 230 16.87 15.25 16.14
C LEU A 230 17.26 16.60 15.56
N SER A 231 17.38 17.62 16.41
CA SER A 231 17.74 18.98 15.99
C SER A 231 19.13 19.08 15.39
N ASN A 232 20.09 18.28 15.89
CA ASN A 232 21.48 18.29 15.43
C ASN A 232 21.69 17.71 14.02
N VAL A 233 20.69 17.04 13.44
CA VAL A 233 20.78 16.52 12.05
C VAL A 233 20.27 17.51 11.02
N TYR A 234 19.60 18.58 11.43
CA TYR A 234 19.17 19.65 10.54
C TYR A 234 20.36 20.51 10.11
N GLN A 235 20.48 20.77 8.82
CA GLN A 235 21.57 21.57 8.24
C GLN A 235 20.96 22.76 7.48
N SER A 236 20.99 23.94 8.08
CA SER A 236 20.38 25.17 7.53
C SER A 236 20.96 25.59 6.17
N GLU A 237 22.18 25.14 5.84
CA GLU A 237 22.91 25.47 4.62
C GLU A 237 22.62 24.53 3.47
N LYS A 238 21.84 23.46 3.74
CA LYS A 238 21.46 22.47 2.76
C LYS A 238 19.94 22.37 2.62
N SER A 239 19.49 21.86 1.50
CA SER A 239 18.13 21.36 1.38
C SER A 239 17.98 20.09 2.22
N ASN A 240 16.95 20.05 3.08
CA ASN A 240 16.73 18.94 3.99
C ASN A 240 15.49 18.14 3.56
N VAL A 241 15.60 16.82 3.52
CA VAL A 241 14.48 15.91 3.34
C VAL A 241 14.39 15.00 4.56
N PHE A 242 13.36 15.18 5.36
CA PHE A 242 13.12 14.38 6.54
C PHE A 242 12.00 13.38 6.29
N ILE A 243 12.30 12.09 6.46
CA ILE A 243 11.38 11.00 6.24
C ILE A 243 10.97 10.44 7.59
N PHE A 244 9.72 10.66 7.99
CA PHE A 244 9.23 10.39 9.34
C PHE A 244 7.96 9.55 9.35
N THR A 245 7.68 8.90 10.48
CA THR A 245 6.31 8.56 10.85
C THR A 245 5.67 9.76 11.55
N GLN A 246 4.34 9.74 11.72
CA GLN A 246 3.63 10.80 12.45
C GLN A 246 4.17 10.98 13.87
N GLU A 247 4.57 9.89 14.53
CA GLU A 247 5.16 9.94 15.87
C GLU A 247 6.55 10.63 15.84
N ARG A 248 7.36 10.37 14.81
CA ARG A 248 8.65 11.04 14.65
C ARG A 248 8.51 12.52 14.32
N LEU A 249 7.51 12.90 13.53
CA LEU A 249 7.25 14.32 13.28
C LEU A 249 6.80 15.03 14.56
N ASN A 250 5.97 14.38 15.39
CA ASN A 250 5.62 14.95 16.69
C ASN A 250 6.86 15.12 17.59
N LEU A 251 7.77 14.15 17.62
CA LEU A 251 9.04 14.29 18.34
C LEU A 251 9.92 15.40 17.77
N PHE A 252 9.94 15.59 16.45
CA PHE A 252 10.67 16.68 15.82
C PHE A 252 10.20 18.04 16.36
N TYR A 253 8.90 18.27 16.45
CA TYR A 253 8.36 19.50 17.07
C TYR A 253 8.79 19.69 18.52
N ASN A 254 8.95 18.62 19.28
CA ASN A 254 9.38 18.67 20.67
C ASN A 254 10.86 18.95 20.87
N HIS A 255 11.71 18.65 19.85
CA HIS A 255 13.16 18.81 19.94
C HIS A 255 13.68 20.16 19.45
N PHE A 256 12.86 20.94 18.77
CA PHE A 256 13.25 22.25 18.28
C PHE A 256 12.69 23.35 19.16
N SER A 257 13.55 24.19 19.74
CA SER A 257 13.13 25.42 20.41
C SER A 257 12.56 26.45 19.43
N GLN A 258 13.03 26.42 18.19
CA GLN A 258 12.53 27.23 17.08
C GLN A 258 12.39 26.33 15.85
N ILE A 259 11.15 26.07 15.45
CA ILE A 259 10.84 25.13 14.37
C ILE A 259 11.32 25.74 13.04
N PRO A 260 12.15 25.02 12.24
CA PRO A 260 12.55 25.49 10.93
C PRO A 260 11.33 25.61 10.01
N LYS A 261 11.39 26.57 9.06
CA LYS A 261 10.34 26.72 8.06
C LYS A 261 10.24 25.46 7.22
N ILE A 262 9.05 24.85 7.21
CA ILE A 262 8.73 23.69 6.40
C ILE A 262 8.12 24.17 5.08
N ASP A 263 8.80 23.91 3.97
CA ASP A 263 8.36 24.34 2.64
C ASP A 263 7.36 23.34 2.03
N VAL A 264 7.55 22.04 2.29
CA VAL A 264 6.70 20.97 1.75
C VAL A 264 6.43 19.93 2.80
N LEU A 265 5.16 19.54 2.92
CA LEU A 265 4.69 18.39 3.69
C LEU A 265 4.08 17.36 2.71
N VAL A 266 4.68 16.18 2.62
CA VAL A 266 4.13 15.03 1.90
C VAL A 266 3.59 14.03 2.91
N VAL A 267 2.36 13.59 2.73
CA VAL A 267 1.72 12.55 3.56
C VAL A 267 1.36 11.37 2.66
N ASP A 268 2.18 10.34 2.69
CA ASP A 268 1.90 9.09 1.96
C ASP A 268 1.02 8.17 2.81
N GLU A 269 0.19 7.35 2.15
CA GLU A 269 -0.85 6.53 2.78
C GLU A 269 -1.79 7.37 3.69
N ALA A 270 -2.16 8.57 3.22
CA ALA A 270 -2.90 9.57 3.99
C ALA A 270 -4.29 9.10 4.50
N HIS A 271 -4.85 8.01 3.91
CA HIS A 271 -6.07 7.37 4.41
C HIS A 271 -5.91 6.86 5.86
N LYS A 272 -4.67 6.67 6.33
CA LYS A 272 -4.35 6.29 7.71
C LYS A 272 -4.71 7.33 8.75
N ILE A 273 -5.18 8.50 8.34
CA ILE A 273 -5.78 9.50 9.23
C ILE A 273 -7.02 8.96 9.99
N GLY A 274 -7.64 7.89 9.47
CA GLY A 274 -8.72 7.17 10.13
C GLY A 274 -8.28 6.07 11.12
N ASP A 275 -6.99 5.78 11.25
CA ASP A 275 -6.48 4.65 12.03
C ASP A 275 -6.41 4.94 13.54
N GLY A 276 -7.53 5.22 14.19
CA GLY A 276 -7.64 5.38 15.65
C GLY A 276 -6.60 6.34 16.23
N GLY A 277 -5.88 5.92 17.26
CA GLY A 277 -4.88 6.79 17.93
C GLY A 277 -3.75 7.26 17.03
N ARG A 278 -3.30 6.45 16.07
CA ARG A 278 -2.28 6.86 15.11
C ARG A 278 -2.81 7.88 14.11
N GLY A 279 -4.08 7.76 13.71
CA GLY A 279 -4.76 8.75 12.87
C GLY A 279 -4.91 10.10 13.58
N VAL A 280 -5.21 10.08 14.87
CA VAL A 280 -5.26 11.28 15.72
C VAL A 280 -3.90 12.00 15.76
N ILE A 281 -2.80 11.27 15.97
CA ILE A 281 -1.45 11.86 15.94
C ILE A 281 -1.15 12.45 14.56
N LEU A 282 -1.54 11.74 13.49
CA LEU A 282 -1.34 12.24 12.12
C LEU A 282 -2.09 13.54 11.89
N GLN A 283 -3.37 13.62 12.30
CA GLN A 283 -4.16 14.84 12.22
C GLN A 283 -3.50 15.99 12.99
N HIS A 284 -3.09 15.74 14.22
CA HIS A 284 -2.43 16.72 15.08
C HIS A 284 -1.16 17.31 14.46
N VAL A 285 -0.25 16.46 13.93
CA VAL A 285 1.00 16.96 13.34
C VAL A 285 0.79 17.68 12.01
N ILE A 286 -0.26 17.34 11.25
CA ILE A 286 -0.65 18.10 10.05
C ILE A 286 -1.13 19.49 10.47
N GLU A 287 -2.02 19.60 11.44
CA GLU A 287 -2.53 20.87 11.97
C GLU A 287 -1.40 21.76 12.51
N LEU A 288 -0.49 21.19 13.32
CA LEU A 288 0.69 21.91 13.81
C LEU A 288 1.60 22.39 12.67
N THR A 289 1.80 21.57 11.65
CA THR A 289 2.63 21.96 10.50
C THR A 289 2.01 23.14 9.76
N CYS A 290 0.72 23.06 9.48
CA CYS A 290 0.00 24.11 8.74
C CYS A 290 -0.10 25.41 9.53
N LEU A 291 -0.26 25.32 10.86
CA LEU A 291 -0.31 26.49 11.72
C LEU A 291 1.04 27.23 11.77
N ASN A 292 2.13 26.48 11.96
CA ASN A 292 3.46 27.07 12.04
C ASN A 292 4.01 27.47 10.66
N ASN A 293 3.50 26.88 9.58
CA ASN A 293 3.96 27.10 8.21
C ASN A 293 2.77 27.25 7.24
N PRO A 294 2.01 28.35 7.32
CA PRO A 294 0.79 28.53 6.51
C PRO A 294 1.04 28.56 5.00
N ASP A 295 2.28 28.78 4.58
CA ASP A 295 2.68 28.78 3.18
C ASP A 295 3.19 27.45 2.67
N SER A 296 3.28 26.43 3.52
CA SER A 296 3.71 25.10 3.10
C SER A 296 2.83 24.53 1.99
N LYS A 297 3.48 23.88 1.05
CA LYS A 297 2.81 23.00 0.09
C LYS A 297 2.50 21.68 0.76
N VAL A 298 1.24 21.21 0.67
CA VAL A 298 0.80 19.97 1.30
C VAL A 298 0.30 18.99 0.24
N ILE A 299 0.84 17.77 0.25
CA ILE A 299 0.52 16.72 -0.72
C ILE A 299 0.10 15.47 0.03
N PHE A 300 -1.13 15.03 -0.20
CA PHE A 300 -1.68 13.79 0.31
C PHE A 300 -1.73 12.72 -0.77
N ALA A 301 -1.14 11.56 -0.53
CA ALA A 301 -1.29 10.39 -1.38
C ALA A 301 -2.00 9.28 -0.61
N SER A 302 -3.02 8.70 -1.23
CA SER A 302 -3.78 7.58 -0.67
C SER A 302 -4.00 6.49 -1.72
N PRO A 303 -4.23 5.23 -1.30
CA PRO A 303 -4.71 4.20 -2.21
C PRO A 303 -6.12 4.58 -2.69
N PHE A 304 -6.77 3.66 -3.37
CA PHE A 304 -8.09 3.84 -3.95
C PHE A 304 -9.16 4.26 -2.91
N THR A 305 -9.45 5.57 -2.84
CA THR A 305 -10.39 6.16 -1.86
C THR A 305 -11.52 6.91 -2.56
N LEU A 306 -12.73 6.85 -1.96
CA LEU A 306 -13.92 7.49 -2.52
C LEU A 306 -13.94 9.01 -2.35
N ASN A 307 -13.43 9.49 -1.22
CA ASN A 307 -13.55 10.87 -0.77
C ASN A 307 -12.20 11.51 -0.40
N PRO A 308 -11.18 11.48 -1.30
CA PRO A 308 -9.87 12.05 -1.00
C PRO A 308 -9.91 13.58 -0.77
N GLU A 309 -10.97 14.27 -1.19
CA GLU A 309 -11.22 15.69 -0.92
C GLU A 309 -11.32 16.04 0.56
N ILE A 310 -11.68 15.07 1.42
CA ILE A 310 -11.77 15.30 2.88
C ILE A 310 -10.40 15.71 3.46
N LEU A 311 -9.31 15.24 2.88
CA LEU A 311 -7.95 15.58 3.30
C LEU A 311 -7.59 17.05 3.04
N LEU A 312 -8.33 17.72 2.14
CA LEU A 312 -8.14 19.14 1.81
C LEU A 312 -9.05 20.08 2.61
N SER A 313 -9.85 19.57 3.56
CA SER A 313 -10.79 20.39 4.31
C SER A 313 -10.09 21.35 5.28
N ASP A 314 -8.87 21.06 5.70
CA ASP A 314 -8.06 21.90 6.58
C ASP A 314 -7.22 22.94 5.82
N ALA A 315 -7.27 22.92 4.49
CA ALA A 315 -6.53 23.87 3.69
C ALA A 315 -7.12 25.28 3.82
N PRO A 316 -6.31 26.31 4.02
CA PRO A 316 -6.76 27.69 4.08
C PRO A 316 -7.60 28.07 2.84
N ILE A 317 -8.62 28.92 3.02
CA ILE A 317 -9.57 29.30 1.96
C ILE A 317 -8.87 29.89 0.72
N LEU A 318 -7.81 30.66 0.95
CA LEU A 318 -7.05 31.34 -0.12
C LEU A 318 -6.06 30.46 -0.87
N LYS A 319 -5.87 29.21 -0.44
CA LYS A 319 -4.90 28.29 -1.10
C LYS A 319 -5.55 27.52 -2.24
N ASN A 320 -4.82 27.40 -3.36
CA ASN A 320 -5.26 26.57 -4.47
C ASN A 320 -5.24 25.09 -4.07
N LYS A 321 -6.36 24.40 -4.33
CA LYS A 321 -6.58 23.00 -3.97
C LYS A 321 -6.89 22.18 -5.21
N ARG A 322 -6.35 20.97 -5.28
CA ARG A 322 -6.67 20.01 -6.33
C ARG A 322 -6.85 18.62 -5.79
N THR A 323 -7.96 17.98 -6.16
CA THR A 323 -8.18 16.56 -5.92
C THR A 323 -8.05 15.79 -7.22
N ILE A 324 -7.31 14.69 -7.19
CA ILE A 324 -7.18 13.77 -8.32
C ILE A 324 -7.65 12.40 -7.89
N LYS A 325 -8.52 11.81 -8.68
CA LYS A 325 -8.98 10.43 -8.52
C LYS A 325 -8.66 9.66 -9.79
N SER A 326 -8.06 8.51 -9.64
CA SER A 326 -7.78 7.64 -10.77
C SER A 326 -8.11 6.19 -10.42
N ASP A 327 -8.92 5.59 -11.26
CA ASP A 327 -9.29 4.18 -11.21
C ASP A 327 -8.43 3.36 -12.20
N TYR A 328 -7.34 3.94 -12.64
CA TYR A 328 -6.49 3.41 -13.71
C TYR A 328 -5.86 2.06 -13.34
N VAL A 329 -6.16 1.05 -14.15
CA VAL A 329 -5.64 -0.31 -13.98
C VAL A 329 -4.33 -0.47 -14.75
N THR A 330 -3.25 -0.75 -14.05
CA THR A 330 -1.91 -0.97 -14.66
C THR A 330 -1.54 -2.43 -14.79
N VAL A 331 -2.07 -3.28 -13.91
CA VAL A 331 -1.85 -4.73 -13.89
C VAL A 331 -3.15 -5.43 -13.55
N ASN A 332 -3.52 -6.42 -14.34
CA ASN A 332 -4.72 -7.21 -14.06
C ASN A 332 -4.53 -8.11 -12.84
N GLN A 333 -5.54 -8.16 -11.99
CA GLN A 333 -5.58 -9.04 -10.83
C GLN A 333 -6.66 -10.10 -11.01
N ASN A 334 -6.29 -11.36 -10.77
CA ASN A 334 -7.20 -12.49 -10.81
C ASN A 334 -7.56 -12.90 -9.39
N LEU A 335 -8.83 -12.84 -9.05
CA LEU A 335 -9.34 -13.39 -7.80
C LEU A 335 -9.71 -14.85 -8.04
N ILE A 336 -9.00 -15.76 -7.37
CA ILE A 336 -9.10 -17.21 -7.55
C ILE A 336 -9.53 -17.83 -6.23
N TRP A 337 -10.55 -18.66 -6.28
CA TRP A 337 -11.01 -19.44 -5.14
C TRP A 337 -10.71 -20.91 -5.34
N VAL A 338 -10.25 -21.55 -4.27
CA VAL A 338 -9.80 -22.94 -4.29
C VAL A 338 -10.51 -23.72 -3.19
N GLU A 339 -11.18 -24.80 -3.58
CA GLU A 339 -12.05 -25.59 -2.72
C GLU A 339 -11.69 -27.07 -2.81
N GLN A 340 -11.65 -27.75 -1.67
CA GLN A 340 -11.38 -29.18 -1.64
C GLN A 340 -12.62 -29.96 -2.14
N LYS A 341 -12.44 -30.95 -3.03
CA LYS A 341 -13.53 -31.80 -3.46
C LYS A 341 -14.07 -32.65 -2.28
N PRO A 342 -15.39 -32.74 -2.09
CA PRO A 342 -15.97 -33.55 -1.05
C PRO A 342 -15.47 -35.01 -1.10
N ARG A 343 -15.07 -35.58 0.03
CA ARG A 343 -14.55 -36.95 0.19
C ARG A 343 -13.24 -37.24 -0.59
N LYS A 344 -12.60 -36.25 -1.21
CA LYS A 344 -11.33 -36.42 -1.94
C LYS A 344 -10.30 -35.43 -1.40
N THR A 345 -9.51 -35.86 -0.43
CA THR A 345 -8.59 -34.96 0.29
C THR A 345 -7.47 -34.36 -0.58
N LYS A 346 -7.09 -35.04 -1.66
CA LYS A 346 -6.05 -34.57 -2.58
C LYS A 346 -6.59 -33.72 -3.73
N ASP A 347 -7.86 -33.85 -4.09
CA ASP A 347 -8.43 -33.19 -5.27
C ASP A 347 -9.09 -31.87 -4.91
N TRP A 348 -8.80 -30.85 -5.69
CA TRP A 348 -9.24 -29.48 -5.47
C TRP A 348 -9.87 -28.90 -6.73
N LEU A 349 -10.87 -28.05 -6.56
CA LEU A 349 -11.51 -27.27 -7.58
C LEU A 349 -10.96 -25.85 -7.56
N MET A 350 -10.78 -25.26 -8.73
CA MET A 350 -10.35 -23.88 -8.90
C MET A 350 -11.45 -23.09 -9.61
N TYR A 351 -11.75 -21.90 -9.06
CA TYR A 351 -12.73 -20.97 -9.58
C TYR A 351 -12.11 -19.59 -9.75
N TYR A 352 -12.65 -18.78 -10.66
CA TYR A 352 -12.32 -17.36 -10.79
C TYR A 352 -13.59 -16.51 -10.83
N PHE A 353 -13.44 -15.22 -10.61
CA PHE A 353 -14.52 -14.26 -10.67
C PHE A 353 -14.49 -13.47 -11.99
N ALA A 354 -15.60 -13.47 -12.68
CA ALA A 354 -15.82 -12.63 -13.86
C ALA A 354 -17.15 -11.89 -13.67
N ASN A 355 -17.09 -10.55 -13.66
CA ASN A 355 -18.27 -9.70 -13.42
C ASN A 355 -19.04 -10.01 -12.13
N GLY A 356 -18.33 -10.43 -11.07
CA GLY A 356 -18.91 -10.80 -9.78
C GLY A 356 -19.50 -12.23 -9.72
N GLU A 357 -19.47 -13.00 -10.82
CA GLU A 357 -19.91 -14.39 -10.87
C GLU A 357 -18.73 -15.35 -10.67
N LYS A 358 -18.94 -16.35 -9.82
CA LYS A 358 -18.00 -17.45 -9.60
C LYS A 358 -18.10 -18.45 -10.78
N ARG A 359 -16.97 -18.72 -11.43
CA ARG A 359 -16.88 -19.62 -12.59
C ARG A 359 -15.80 -20.66 -12.39
N GLU A 360 -16.09 -21.90 -12.72
CA GLU A 360 -15.14 -23.00 -12.62
C GLU A 360 -14.04 -22.88 -13.69
N LEU A 361 -12.79 -23.04 -13.26
CA LEU A 361 -11.62 -23.12 -14.15
C LEU A 361 -11.19 -24.56 -14.40
N GLY A 362 -11.41 -25.45 -13.42
CA GLY A 362 -11.00 -26.83 -13.50
C GLY A 362 -10.59 -27.41 -12.15
N ASN A 363 -9.75 -28.44 -12.17
CA ASN A 363 -9.31 -29.10 -10.96
C ASN A 363 -7.81 -29.43 -11.01
N PHE A 364 -7.22 -29.59 -9.84
CA PHE A 364 -5.84 -30.05 -9.66
C PHE A 364 -5.77 -31.02 -8.49
N SER A 365 -4.69 -31.80 -8.41
CA SER A 365 -4.50 -32.78 -7.35
C SER A 365 -3.15 -32.54 -6.64
N LEU A 366 -3.19 -32.56 -5.31
CA LEU A 366 -1.98 -32.48 -4.48
C LEU A 366 -1.23 -33.81 -4.47
N GLU A 367 0.09 -33.76 -4.41
CA GLU A 367 0.93 -34.97 -4.28
C GLU A 367 0.62 -35.72 -2.99
N ASN A 368 0.44 -35.00 -1.88
CA ASN A 368 0.17 -35.53 -0.56
C ASN A 368 -1.15 -35.00 0.00
N ALA A 369 -1.85 -35.83 0.78
CA ALA A 369 -3.06 -35.42 1.46
C ALA A 369 -2.73 -34.33 2.51
N PRO A 370 -3.44 -33.19 2.51
CA PRO A 370 -3.19 -32.09 3.45
C PRO A 370 -3.85 -32.33 4.80
N SER A 371 -3.35 -33.31 5.55
CA SER A 371 -3.79 -33.65 6.90
C SER A 371 -2.62 -33.46 7.89
N PRO A 372 -2.83 -32.78 9.01
CA PRO A 372 -4.00 -31.99 9.42
C PRO A 372 -4.30 -30.78 8.53
N GLU A 373 -5.42 -30.06 8.78
CA GLU A 373 -5.85 -28.91 7.97
C GLU A 373 -4.82 -27.79 7.85
N SER A 374 -3.93 -27.65 8.83
CA SER A 374 -2.82 -26.66 8.78
C SER A 374 -1.88 -26.86 7.59
N LYS A 375 -1.89 -28.07 6.97
CA LYS A 375 -1.10 -28.38 5.78
C LYS A 375 -1.78 -27.95 4.46
N ARG A 376 -3.05 -27.52 4.50
CA ARG A 376 -3.78 -27.13 3.27
C ARG A 376 -3.13 -25.94 2.60
N LEU A 377 -2.88 -24.85 3.34
CA LEU A 377 -2.24 -23.65 2.81
C LEU A 377 -0.86 -23.94 2.19
N PRO A 378 0.11 -24.53 2.91
CA PRO A 378 1.44 -24.79 2.34
C PRO A 378 1.41 -25.76 1.15
N PHE A 379 0.57 -26.78 1.14
CA PHE A 379 0.54 -27.76 0.05
C PHE A 379 -0.11 -27.22 -1.22
N VAL A 380 -1.19 -26.44 -1.07
CA VAL A 380 -1.81 -25.74 -2.22
C VAL A 380 -0.85 -24.69 -2.76
N ALA A 381 -0.19 -23.91 -1.89
CA ALA A 381 0.78 -22.91 -2.32
C ALA A 381 1.96 -23.55 -3.06
N LEU A 382 2.48 -24.68 -2.57
CA LEU A 382 3.54 -25.42 -3.22
C LEU A 382 3.10 -25.96 -4.58
N CYS A 383 1.92 -26.58 -4.67
CA CYS A 383 1.39 -27.14 -5.91
C CYS A 383 1.24 -26.08 -6.99
N LEU A 384 0.59 -24.96 -6.69
CA LEU A 384 0.27 -23.91 -7.66
C LEU A 384 1.42 -22.91 -7.90
N GLY A 385 2.39 -22.83 -6.97
CA GLY A 385 3.53 -21.91 -7.05
C GLY A 385 4.83 -22.56 -7.52
N LYS A 386 4.87 -23.88 -7.69
CA LYS A 386 6.08 -24.62 -8.10
C LYS A 386 6.59 -24.15 -9.47
N GLY A 387 7.90 -23.94 -9.57
CA GLY A 387 8.54 -23.51 -10.84
C GLY A 387 8.38 -22.01 -11.15
N ALA A 388 7.76 -21.23 -10.28
CA ALA A 388 7.65 -19.78 -10.42
C ALA A 388 8.21 -19.06 -9.19
N SER A 389 8.90 -17.94 -9.38
CA SER A 389 9.27 -17.02 -8.32
C SER A 389 8.13 -16.04 -8.02
N GLY A 390 8.22 -15.35 -6.90
CA GLY A 390 7.24 -14.31 -6.55
C GLY A 390 5.96 -14.84 -5.89
N ASN A 391 6.05 -15.96 -5.14
CA ASN A 391 4.94 -16.50 -4.37
C ASN A 391 4.97 -15.98 -2.94
N VAL A 392 3.89 -15.35 -2.50
CA VAL A 392 3.67 -14.92 -1.12
C VAL A 392 2.63 -15.82 -0.47
N VAL A 393 2.90 -16.28 0.74
CA VAL A 393 1.97 -17.06 1.56
C VAL A 393 1.66 -16.29 2.83
N TYR A 394 0.43 -15.81 2.94
CA TYR A 394 -0.03 -15.07 4.11
C TYR A 394 -0.42 -16.01 5.24
N VAL A 395 0.12 -15.77 6.43
CA VAL A 395 -0.16 -16.53 7.65
C VAL A 395 -0.47 -15.62 8.84
N ASN A 396 -1.13 -16.16 9.86
CA ASN A 396 -1.69 -15.35 10.95
C ASN A 396 -0.69 -15.09 12.10
N GLY A 397 0.45 -15.75 12.14
CA GLY A 397 1.42 -15.58 13.22
C GLY A 397 2.83 -16.11 12.91
N ALA A 398 3.79 -15.74 13.75
CA ALA A 398 5.20 -16.08 13.58
C ALA A 398 5.47 -17.59 13.58
N ALA A 399 4.84 -18.34 14.50
CA ALA A 399 4.97 -19.79 14.57
C ALA A 399 4.41 -20.50 13.32
N GLU A 400 3.30 -19.97 12.76
CA GLU A 400 2.71 -20.47 11.53
C GLU A 400 3.63 -20.14 10.32
N ALA A 401 4.29 -18.98 10.31
CA ALA A 401 5.24 -18.62 9.28
C ALA A 401 6.42 -19.60 9.23
N GLU A 402 6.99 -19.90 10.37
CA GLU A 402 8.09 -20.85 10.48
C GLU A 402 7.66 -22.28 10.11
N SER A 403 6.51 -22.76 10.62
CA SER A 403 6.02 -24.12 10.30
C SER A 403 5.65 -24.28 8.82
N THR A 404 5.01 -23.27 8.23
CA THR A 404 4.66 -23.25 6.80
C THR A 404 5.91 -23.26 5.91
N SER A 405 6.92 -22.44 6.26
CA SER A 405 8.19 -22.42 5.51
C SER A 405 8.92 -23.75 5.55
N LYS A 406 8.94 -24.43 6.70
CA LYS A 406 9.51 -25.79 6.85
C LYS A 406 8.77 -26.80 5.98
N LEU A 407 7.43 -26.75 5.93
CA LEU A 407 6.64 -27.66 5.10
C LEU A 407 6.87 -27.46 3.62
N ILE A 408 6.95 -26.23 3.14
CA ILE A 408 7.23 -25.91 1.74
C ILE A 408 8.66 -26.31 1.39
N SER A 409 9.65 -25.94 2.19
CA SER A 409 11.06 -26.22 1.93
C SER A 409 11.38 -27.72 1.97
N ALA A 410 10.68 -28.51 2.79
CA ALA A 410 10.87 -29.96 2.84
C ALA A 410 10.51 -30.69 1.52
N SER A 411 9.67 -30.09 0.70
CA SER A 411 9.24 -30.64 -0.59
C SER A 411 10.11 -30.15 -1.78
N ILE A 412 11.14 -29.34 -1.51
CA ILE A 412 12.10 -28.85 -2.51
C ILE A 412 13.41 -29.62 -2.31
N GLU A 413 13.81 -30.38 -3.32
CA GLU A 413 14.99 -31.27 -3.22
C GLU A 413 16.30 -30.49 -3.27
N ASN A 414 16.45 -29.60 -4.24
CA ASN A 414 17.72 -28.92 -4.53
C ASN A 414 17.97 -27.73 -3.61
N GLU A 415 19.18 -27.61 -3.10
CA GLU A 415 19.68 -26.42 -2.44
C GLU A 415 20.24 -25.42 -3.47
N THR A 416 20.16 -24.14 -3.16
CA THR A 416 20.70 -23.09 -3.99
C THR A 416 22.17 -22.84 -3.66
N GLU A 417 22.96 -22.55 -4.70
CA GLU A 417 24.35 -22.09 -4.58
C GLU A 417 24.46 -20.56 -4.78
N ASP A 418 23.33 -19.84 -4.77
CA ASP A 418 23.34 -18.39 -4.98
C ASP A 418 24.07 -17.68 -3.84
N GLU A 419 25.14 -16.96 -4.18
CA GLU A 419 26.03 -16.29 -3.23
C GLU A 419 25.29 -15.27 -2.35
N GLU A 420 24.31 -14.52 -2.90
CA GLU A 420 23.56 -13.53 -2.12
C GLU A 420 22.62 -14.20 -1.10
N ILE A 421 22.06 -15.36 -1.44
CA ILE A 421 21.27 -16.15 -0.47
C ILE A 421 22.17 -16.69 0.64
N LEU A 422 23.35 -17.24 0.27
CA LEU A 422 24.30 -17.77 1.25
C LEU A 422 24.84 -16.67 2.17
N ALA A 423 25.10 -15.47 1.65
CA ALA A 423 25.45 -14.31 2.47
C ALA A 423 24.32 -13.91 3.46
N LEU A 424 23.04 -14.00 3.05
CA LEU A 424 21.93 -13.77 3.96
C LEU A 424 21.84 -14.88 5.03
N VAL A 425 22.15 -16.13 4.71
CA VAL A 425 22.21 -17.22 5.70
C VAL A 425 23.28 -16.90 6.75
N GLU A 426 24.49 -16.53 6.33
CA GLU A 426 25.60 -16.16 7.24
C GLU A 426 25.24 -14.96 8.12
N LEU A 427 24.61 -13.92 7.54
CA LEU A 427 24.10 -12.77 8.26
C LEU A 427 23.07 -13.17 9.32
N SER A 428 22.14 -14.06 8.97
CA SER A 428 21.12 -14.57 9.88
C SER A 428 21.72 -15.42 11.01
N GLU A 429 22.73 -16.24 10.72
CA GLU A 429 23.46 -17.02 11.72
C GLU A 429 24.18 -16.13 12.73
N THR A 430 24.74 -15.04 12.26
CA THR A 430 25.47 -14.07 13.07
C THR A 430 24.56 -13.24 13.95
N ILE A 431 23.46 -12.71 13.40
CA ILE A 431 22.59 -11.76 14.11
C ILE A 431 21.56 -12.47 14.98
N ILE A 432 21.05 -13.63 14.54
CA ILE A 432 20.00 -14.34 15.27
C ILE A 432 20.57 -15.59 15.94
N HIS A 433 20.79 -16.66 15.21
CA HIS A 433 21.35 -17.91 15.73
C HIS A 433 21.59 -18.93 14.62
N LYS A 434 22.64 -19.77 14.76
CA LYS A 434 23.00 -20.84 13.80
C LYS A 434 21.88 -21.84 13.53
N ASN A 435 21.06 -22.15 14.53
CA ASN A 435 19.94 -23.11 14.42
C ASN A 435 18.60 -22.43 14.04
N PHE A 436 18.60 -21.16 13.67
CA PHE A 436 17.37 -20.48 13.27
C PHE A 436 16.80 -21.11 11.98
N ALA A 437 15.51 -21.38 11.96
CA ALA A 437 14.88 -22.15 10.89
C ALA A 437 15.05 -21.52 9.51
N LEU A 438 15.14 -20.17 9.46
CA LEU A 438 15.35 -19.39 8.25
C LEU A 438 16.60 -19.85 7.48
N ASN A 439 17.69 -20.18 8.19
CA ASN A 439 18.96 -20.55 7.58
C ASN A 439 18.84 -21.81 6.69
N ARG A 440 17.99 -22.77 7.11
CA ARG A 440 17.75 -24.00 6.33
C ARG A 440 16.77 -23.74 5.18
N THR A 441 15.71 -22.97 5.43
CA THR A 441 14.68 -22.73 4.42
C THR A 441 15.18 -21.82 3.30
N LEU A 442 16.05 -20.85 3.58
CA LEU A 442 16.69 -19.99 2.58
C LEU A 442 17.50 -20.79 1.55
N LYS A 443 18.22 -21.83 1.98
CA LYS A 443 18.96 -22.72 1.06
C LYS A 443 18.05 -23.41 0.04
N LYS A 444 16.74 -23.48 0.33
CA LYS A 444 15.70 -23.99 -0.57
C LYS A 444 14.91 -22.87 -1.27
N ARG A 445 15.42 -21.64 -1.24
CA ARG A 445 14.77 -20.42 -1.79
C ARG A 445 13.41 -20.12 -1.17
N VAL A 446 13.21 -20.56 0.09
CA VAL A 446 12.02 -20.30 0.89
C VAL A 446 12.40 -19.42 2.07
N ALA A 447 11.77 -18.26 2.17
CA ALA A 447 12.00 -17.33 3.28
C ALA A 447 10.71 -17.10 4.07
N PHE A 448 10.87 -16.66 5.31
CA PHE A 448 9.78 -16.14 6.10
C PHE A 448 10.20 -14.90 6.87
N HIS A 449 9.25 -14.00 7.13
CA HIS A 449 9.47 -12.90 8.05
C HIS A 449 8.19 -12.52 8.83
N TYR A 450 8.39 -11.95 10.00
CA TYR A 450 7.33 -11.46 10.88
C TYR A 450 7.82 -10.23 11.68
N GLY A 451 6.90 -9.57 12.40
CA GLY A 451 7.12 -8.25 13.01
C GLY A 451 8.42 -8.08 13.79
N ASN A 452 8.70 -9.03 14.70
CA ASN A 452 9.82 -8.93 15.64
C ASN A 452 11.19 -9.37 15.09
N MET A 453 11.31 -9.69 13.80
CA MET A 453 12.61 -9.99 13.21
C MET A 453 13.43 -8.71 13.01
N PRO A 454 14.79 -8.80 13.09
CA PRO A 454 15.68 -7.68 12.82
C PRO A 454 15.41 -7.05 11.45
N LEU A 455 15.37 -5.71 11.40
CA LEU A 455 15.06 -4.96 10.18
C LEU A 455 16.02 -5.27 9.03
N ILE A 456 17.31 -5.45 9.33
CA ILE A 456 18.31 -5.77 8.32
C ILE A 456 18.04 -7.11 7.65
N ILE A 457 17.62 -8.13 8.40
CA ILE A 457 17.26 -9.45 7.85
C ILE A 457 16.00 -9.34 7.00
N LYS A 458 14.98 -8.61 7.48
CA LYS A 458 13.75 -8.38 6.69
C LYS A 458 14.05 -7.67 5.37
N GLY A 459 14.84 -6.60 5.41
CA GLY A 459 15.22 -5.83 4.23
C GLY A 459 15.96 -6.68 3.19
N GLU A 460 16.88 -7.55 3.62
CA GLU A 460 17.59 -8.45 2.71
C GLU A 460 16.69 -9.53 2.12
N ILE A 461 15.78 -10.11 2.91
CA ILE A 461 14.76 -11.04 2.40
C ILE A 461 13.92 -10.36 1.29
N GLU A 462 13.44 -9.15 1.56
CA GLU A 462 12.63 -8.36 0.63
C GLU A 462 13.39 -8.02 -0.65
N ARG A 463 14.66 -7.64 -0.52
CA ARG A 463 15.55 -7.35 -1.65
C ARG A 463 15.75 -8.59 -2.54
N LEU A 464 16.05 -9.74 -1.94
CA LEU A 464 16.27 -10.99 -2.67
C LEU A 464 14.99 -11.53 -3.29
N PHE A 465 13.86 -11.40 -2.60
CA PHE A 465 12.56 -11.76 -3.17
C PHE A 465 12.21 -10.87 -4.38
N SER A 466 12.44 -9.57 -4.29
CA SER A 466 12.22 -8.62 -5.40
C SER A 466 13.12 -8.89 -6.61
N LYS A 467 14.30 -9.48 -6.39
CA LYS A 467 15.22 -9.97 -7.44
C LYS A 467 14.82 -11.33 -8.04
N GLY A 468 13.79 -12.00 -7.49
CA GLY A 468 13.37 -13.34 -7.93
C GLY A 468 14.28 -14.46 -7.45
N LYS A 469 15.17 -14.22 -6.48
CA LYS A 469 16.07 -15.23 -5.91
C LYS A 469 15.38 -16.11 -4.86
N ILE A 470 14.33 -15.61 -4.22
CA ILE A 470 13.46 -16.33 -3.29
C ILE A 470 12.16 -16.66 -4.02
N ASP A 471 11.76 -17.94 -4.03
CA ASP A 471 10.56 -18.40 -4.73
C ASP A 471 9.31 -18.27 -3.87
N PHE A 472 9.42 -18.57 -2.57
CA PHE A 472 8.33 -18.47 -1.61
C PHE A 472 8.70 -17.56 -0.43
N LEU A 473 7.86 -16.59 -0.18
CA LEU A 473 7.94 -15.75 1.01
C LEU A 473 6.71 -15.94 1.88
N ILE A 474 6.91 -16.46 3.10
CA ILE A 474 5.87 -16.64 4.08
C ILE A 474 5.88 -15.44 5.03
N CYS A 475 4.76 -14.75 5.16
CA CYS A 475 4.70 -13.51 5.94
C CYS A 475 3.38 -13.32 6.68
N THR A 476 3.44 -12.50 7.71
CA THR A 476 2.28 -12.10 8.51
C THR A 476 1.74 -10.73 8.05
N SER A 477 0.93 -10.06 8.87
CA SER A 477 0.39 -8.72 8.61
C SER A 477 1.46 -7.64 8.34
N THR A 478 2.73 -7.93 8.58
CA THR A 478 3.85 -7.05 8.21
C THR A 478 3.88 -6.71 6.72
N LEU A 479 3.40 -7.62 5.87
CA LEU A 479 3.27 -7.36 4.44
C LEU A 479 2.15 -6.35 4.11
N VAL A 480 1.09 -6.32 4.91
CA VAL A 480 -0.04 -5.41 4.69
C VAL A 480 0.36 -3.96 4.97
N GLU A 481 1.19 -3.74 6.00
CA GLU A 481 1.37 -2.42 6.61
C GLU A 481 2.68 -1.70 6.26
N GLY A 482 3.63 -2.32 5.57
CA GLY A 482 4.94 -1.66 5.54
C GLY A 482 5.93 -2.02 4.45
N VAL A 483 5.56 -2.83 3.50
CA VAL A 483 6.53 -3.27 2.48
C VAL A 483 5.93 -3.08 1.09
N ASN A 484 6.61 -2.32 0.24
CA ASN A 484 6.22 -2.18 -1.17
C ASN A 484 6.75 -3.37 -1.99
N MET A 485 6.38 -4.57 -1.57
CA MET A 485 6.81 -5.79 -2.21
C MET A 485 5.68 -6.35 -3.06
N ALA A 486 5.91 -6.40 -4.35
CA ALA A 486 4.98 -6.98 -5.28
C ALA A 486 5.34 -8.43 -5.58
N CYS A 487 4.32 -9.24 -5.80
CA CYS A 487 4.43 -10.67 -6.02
C CYS A 487 3.56 -11.10 -7.21
N LYS A 488 3.82 -12.27 -7.74
CA LYS A 488 2.99 -12.88 -8.79
C LYS A 488 1.74 -13.50 -8.19
N ASN A 489 1.91 -14.30 -7.13
CA ASN A 489 0.84 -15.04 -6.47
C ASN A 489 0.79 -14.69 -4.98
N ILE A 490 -0.42 -14.53 -4.44
CA ILE A 490 -0.68 -14.42 -3.00
C ILE A 490 -1.63 -15.57 -2.60
N PHE A 491 -1.18 -16.41 -1.69
CA PHE A 491 -1.97 -17.50 -1.13
C PHE A 491 -2.49 -17.11 0.24
N ILE A 492 -3.81 -17.19 0.43
CA ILE A 492 -4.49 -16.73 1.65
C ILE A 492 -5.49 -17.80 2.10
N ARG A 493 -5.50 -18.10 3.40
CA ARG A 493 -6.48 -18.99 4.04
C ARG A 493 -6.95 -18.41 5.35
N GLY A 494 -8.17 -17.88 5.41
CA GLY A 494 -8.76 -17.32 6.63
C GLY A 494 -7.86 -16.26 7.30
N PRO A 495 -7.60 -15.14 6.66
CA PRO A 495 -6.63 -14.16 7.16
C PRO A 495 -7.13 -13.45 8.40
N LYS A 496 -6.24 -13.27 9.39
CA LYS A 496 -6.50 -12.56 10.64
C LYS A 496 -5.48 -11.44 10.85
N LYS A 497 -5.90 -10.41 11.57
CA LYS A 497 -5.00 -9.36 12.07
C LYS A 497 -4.70 -9.67 13.54
N GLY A 498 -3.45 -10.01 13.84
CA GLY A 498 -3.11 -10.57 15.14
C GLY A 498 -3.68 -11.99 15.35
N ASN A 499 -3.76 -12.44 16.60
CA ASN A 499 -4.08 -13.85 16.89
C ASN A 499 -5.57 -14.21 16.76
N SER A 500 -6.50 -13.26 16.72
CA SER A 500 -7.94 -13.58 16.86
C SER A 500 -8.88 -12.81 15.96
N THR A 501 -8.54 -11.60 15.53
CA THR A 501 -9.48 -10.73 14.81
C THR A 501 -9.44 -11.03 13.30
N PRO A 502 -10.57 -11.34 12.65
CA PRO A 502 -10.63 -11.50 11.21
C PRO A 502 -10.08 -10.24 10.49
N MET A 503 -9.39 -10.44 9.38
CA MET A 503 -8.87 -9.33 8.58
C MET A 503 -10.04 -8.52 8.00
N ARG A 504 -10.00 -7.21 8.12
CA ARG A 504 -10.99 -6.32 7.49
C ARG A 504 -10.86 -6.40 5.97
N GLU A 505 -11.96 -6.19 5.28
CA GLU A 505 -11.99 -6.23 3.81
C GLU A 505 -11.02 -5.24 3.16
N GLU A 506 -10.84 -4.07 3.77
CA GLU A 506 -9.87 -3.05 3.34
C GLU A 506 -8.43 -3.56 3.40
N ASP A 507 -8.06 -4.20 4.52
CA ASP A 507 -6.74 -4.79 4.72
C ASP A 507 -6.49 -5.96 3.74
N PHE A 508 -7.55 -6.74 3.44
CA PHE A 508 -7.50 -7.79 2.41
C PHE A 508 -7.21 -7.23 1.03
N TRP A 509 -7.92 -6.17 0.60
CA TRP A 509 -7.68 -5.56 -0.71
C TRP A 509 -6.34 -4.81 -0.78
N ASN A 510 -5.84 -4.30 0.34
CA ASN A 510 -4.50 -3.73 0.43
C ASN A 510 -3.42 -4.82 0.24
N LEU A 511 -3.62 -6.00 0.84
CA LEU A 511 -2.78 -7.19 0.60
C LEU A 511 -2.89 -7.66 -0.85
N ALA A 512 -4.11 -7.83 -1.36
CA ALA A 512 -4.40 -8.23 -2.74
C ALA A 512 -3.78 -7.27 -3.77
N GLY A 513 -3.75 -5.97 -3.46
CA GLY A 513 -3.13 -4.94 -4.29
C GLY A 513 -1.64 -5.13 -4.55
N ARG A 514 -0.99 -6.04 -3.84
CA ARG A 514 0.41 -6.41 -4.05
C ARG A 514 0.60 -7.53 -5.07
N ALA A 515 -0.48 -8.20 -5.48
CA ALA A 515 -0.45 -9.18 -6.56
C ALA A 515 -0.38 -8.48 -7.91
N GLY A 516 0.68 -8.74 -8.65
CA GLY A 516 1.00 -8.10 -9.91
C GLY A 516 1.78 -6.80 -9.75
N ARG A 517 2.98 -6.76 -10.29
CA ARG A 517 3.83 -5.56 -10.27
C ARG A 517 3.91 -4.94 -11.64
N TRP A 518 3.56 -3.66 -11.72
CA TRP A 518 3.73 -2.85 -12.93
C TRP A 518 5.18 -2.89 -13.43
N GLY A 519 5.36 -3.22 -14.70
CA GLY A 519 6.68 -3.38 -15.31
C GLY A 519 7.47 -4.66 -14.94
N LYS A 520 6.91 -5.55 -14.11
CA LYS A 520 7.53 -6.85 -13.77
C LYS A 520 6.64 -8.05 -14.06
N GLU A 521 5.32 -7.91 -13.91
CA GLU A 521 4.34 -8.95 -14.17
C GLU A 521 3.19 -8.41 -15.01
N PHE A 522 2.67 -9.23 -15.91
CA PHE A 522 1.48 -8.89 -16.70
C PHE A 522 0.20 -9.05 -15.88
N GLN A 523 0.17 -10.04 -14.99
CA GLN A 523 -0.99 -10.37 -14.16
C GLN A 523 -0.53 -10.78 -12.76
N GLY A 524 -1.39 -10.55 -11.77
CA GLY A 524 -1.24 -11.03 -10.42
C GLY A 524 -2.41 -11.91 -9.99
N ASN A 525 -2.16 -12.90 -9.12
CA ASN A 525 -3.18 -13.84 -8.66
C ASN A 525 -3.35 -13.73 -7.14
N VAL A 526 -4.60 -13.61 -6.70
CA VAL A 526 -5.01 -13.68 -5.30
C VAL A 526 -5.79 -14.98 -5.10
N ILE A 527 -5.18 -15.93 -4.39
CA ILE A 527 -5.68 -17.31 -4.28
C ILE A 527 -6.21 -17.52 -2.88
N CYS A 528 -7.54 -17.61 -2.76
CA CYS A 528 -8.28 -17.84 -1.52
C CYS A 528 -8.53 -19.34 -1.34
N ILE A 529 -7.91 -19.95 -0.34
CA ILE A 529 -7.96 -21.39 -0.07
C ILE A 529 -9.05 -21.72 0.95
N ASP A 530 -9.75 -22.85 0.77
CA ASP A 530 -10.95 -23.24 1.54
C ASP A 530 -12.02 -22.15 1.49
N SER A 531 -12.29 -21.59 0.31
CA SER A 531 -13.24 -20.48 0.12
C SER A 531 -14.68 -20.83 0.45
N ASP A 532 -15.02 -22.11 0.48
CA ASP A 532 -16.30 -22.67 0.89
C ASP A 532 -16.44 -22.86 2.41
N ASN A 533 -15.38 -22.65 3.20
CA ASN A 533 -15.39 -22.81 4.63
C ASN A 533 -15.67 -21.49 5.37
N GLU A 534 -16.95 -21.23 5.63
CA GLU A 534 -17.41 -20.01 6.33
C GLU A 534 -16.78 -19.80 7.70
N LYS A 535 -16.43 -20.87 8.43
CA LYS A 535 -15.79 -20.76 9.75
C LYS A 535 -14.37 -20.22 9.66
N ILE A 536 -13.65 -20.54 8.60
CA ILE A 536 -12.28 -20.10 8.36
C ILE A 536 -12.27 -18.66 7.88
N TRP A 537 -13.18 -18.30 6.99
CA TRP A 537 -13.26 -16.98 6.39
C TRP A 537 -14.14 -15.99 7.17
N ASN A 538 -14.81 -16.43 8.22
CA ASN A 538 -15.82 -15.63 8.95
C ASN A 538 -16.91 -15.11 8.00
N GLY A 539 -17.41 -16.00 7.14
CA GLY A 539 -18.28 -15.74 6.02
C GLY A 539 -17.67 -16.25 4.71
N GLU A 540 -17.66 -15.42 3.70
CA GLU A 540 -17.02 -15.71 2.40
C GLU A 540 -15.80 -14.81 2.17
N PRO A 541 -14.81 -15.24 1.36
CA PRO A 541 -13.75 -14.33 0.91
C PRO A 541 -14.34 -13.14 0.14
N PRO A 542 -13.70 -11.96 0.18
CA PRO A 542 -14.14 -10.78 -0.58
C PRO A 542 -14.23 -11.07 -2.08
N LYS A 543 -15.35 -10.70 -2.71
CA LYS A 543 -15.65 -10.96 -4.15
C LYS A 543 -15.34 -9.77 -5.05
N THR A 544 -15.53 -8.57 -4.53
CA THR A 544 -15.39 -7.32 -5.27
C THR A 544 -14.58 -6.34 -4.46
N LYS A 545 -13.69 -5.61 -5.14
CA LYS A 545 -12.91 -4.58 -4.51
C LYS A 545 -13.83 -3.44 -4.08
N LYS A 546 -13.82 -3.12 -2.80
CA LYS A 546 -14.50 -1.95 -2.25
C LYS A 546 -13.53 -0.80 -2.15
N ASN A 547 -14.01 0.37 -2.48
CA ASN A 547 -13.26 1.60 -2.33
C ASN A 547 -13.23 1.99 -0.85
N ILE A 548 -12.09 2.49 -0.40
CA ILE A 548 -11.90 2.96 0.97
C ILE A 548 -12.63 4.30 1.12
N PHE A 549 -13.48 4.41 2.13
CA PHE A 549 -14.05 5.69 2.53
C PHE A 549 -13.20 6.24 3.69
N ILE A 550 -12.57 7.39 3.50
CA ILE A 550 -11.77 8.02 4.55
C ILE A 550 -12.72 8.67 5.55
N THR A 551 -12.63 8.24 6.81
CA THR A 551 -13.19 8.93 7.97
C THR A 551 -12.01 9.34 8.84
N ARG A 552 -11.98 10.58 9.31
CA ARG A 552 -10.97 11.00 10.28
C ARG A 552 -11.32 10.43 11.63
N ALA A 553 -10.32 10.02 12.40
CA ALA A 553 -10.54 9.60 13.78
C ALA A 553 -11.20 10.73 14.60
N THR A 554 -10.94 11.99 14.25
CA THR A 554 -11.50 13.19 14.89
C THR A 554 -12.93 13.51 14.48
N ASP A 555 -13.48 12.94 13.41
CA ASP A 555 -14.88 13.17 12.99
C ASP A 555 -15.90 12.63 14.04
N ALA A 556 -15.47 11.70 14.89
CA ALA A 556 -16.26 11.21 16.02
C ALA A 556 -16.61 12.29 17.04
N ILE A 557 -15.88 13.43 17.08
CA ILE A 557 -16.20 14.58 17.93
C ILE A 557 -17.61 15.11 17.66
N SER A 558 -17.99 15.19 16.37
CA SER A 558 -19.30 15.70 15.97
C SER A 558 -20.44 14.69 16.08
N HIS A 559 -20.13 13.39 15.99
CA HIS A 559 -21.14 12.33 15.92
C HIS A 559 -21.43 11.66 17.28
N ASP A 560 -20.44 11.58 18.17
CA ASP A 560 -20.51 10.83 19.42
C ASP A 560 -20.17 11.70 20.65
N MET A 561 -20.49 12.98 20.61
CA MET A 561 -20.12 13.95 21.67
C MET A 561 -20.59 13.52 23.05
N ASP A 562 -21.86 13.10 23.19
CA ASP A 562 -22.42 12.69 24.49
C ASP A 562 -21.69 11.49 25.07
N LYS A 563 -21.29 10.55 24.21
CA LYS A 563 -20.46 9.39 24.61
C LYS A 563 -19.06 9.83 25.01
N LEU A 564 -18.51 10.84 24.34
CA LEU A 564 -17.16 11.36 24.63
C LEU A 564 -17.15 12.10 25.98
N VAL A 565 -18.13 12.97 26.25
CA VAL A 565 -18.26 13.64 27.52
C VAL A 565 -18.47 12.62 28.64
N SER A 566 -19.38 11.65 28.46
CA SER A 566 -19.59 10.57 29.42
C SER A 566 -18.34 9.75 29.68
N TYR A 567 -17.53 9.49 28.62
CA TYR A 567 -16.24 8.82 28.70
C TYR A 567 -15.25 9.64 29.55
N ILE A 568 -15.07 10.92 29.27
CA ILE A 568 -14.18 11.83 30.00
C ILE A 568 -14.56 11.86 31.48
N PHE A 569 -15.84 12.01 31.78
CA PHE A 569 -16.35 12.04 33.14
C PHE A 569 -16.10 10.72 33.88
N SER A 570 -16.37 9.57 33.23
CA SER A 570 -16.18 8.26 33.86
C SER A 570 -14.69 7.92 34.06
N GLU A 571 -13.81 8.28 33.13
CA GLU A 571 -12.36 8.12 33.28
C GLU A 571 -11.83 9.01 34.42
N HIS A 572 -12.25 10.25 34.47
CA HIS A 572 -11.79 11.23 35.47
C HIS A 572 -12.21 10.86 36.89
N HIS A 573 -13.50 10.51 37.11
CA HIS A 573 -14.02 10.30 38.45
C HIS A 573 -13.92 8.85 38.95
N PHE A 574 -13.98 7.86 38.08
CA PHE A 574 -14.08 6.47 38.50
C PHE A 574 -12.87 5.60 38.07
N GLY A 575 -12.04 6.08 37.18
CA GLY A 575 -10.92 5.31 36.60
C GLY A 575 -11.38 4.02 35.89
N MET A 576 -12.66 3.94 35.57
CA MET A 576 -13.35 2.78 35.01
C MET A 576 -14.03 3.16 33.72
N SER A 577 -13.30 3.33 32.64
CA SER A 577 -13.95 3.37 31.34
C SER A 577 -13.99 1.99 30.71
N GLU A 578 -15.02 1.72 29.92
CA GLU A 578 -14.92 0.68 28.90
C GLU A 578 -13.65 0.95 28.10
N ARG A 579 -12.81 -0.07 27.93
CA ARG A 579 -11.57 0.04 27.13
C ARG A 579 -11.93 0.33 25.67
N ASN A 580 -12.18 1.60 25.38
CA ASN A 580 -12.40 2.08 24.02
C ASN A 580 -11.19 2.89 23.55
N PRO A 581 -10.26 2.25 22.81
CA PRO A 581 -9.03 2.90 22.36
C PRO A 581 -9.28 4.15 21.50
N ASN A 582 -10.39 4.18 20.77
CA ASN A 582 -10.74 5.33 19.92
C ASN A 582 -11.14 6.54 20.73
N LEU A 583 -12.02 6.38 21.72
CA LEU A 583 -12.42 7.47 22.62
C LEU A 583 -11.23 7.97 23.46
N GLN A 584 -10.37 7.06 23.92
CA GLN A 584 -9.15 7.42 24.63
C GLN A 584 -8.21 8.30 23.79
N SER A 585 -8.02 7.93 22.53
CA SER A 585 -7.16 8.70 21.62
C SER A 585 -7.75 10.06 21.29
N LEU A 586 -9.06 10.11 21.12
CA LEU A 586 -9.78 11.36 20.87
C LEU A 586 -9.74 12.29 22.09
N PHE A 587 -9.94 11.75 23.28
CA PHE A 587 -9.76 12.50 24.53
C PHE A 587 -8.34 13.07 24.66
N SER A 588 -7.31 12.28 24.38
CA SER A 588 -5.92 12.74 24.40
C SER A 588 -5.66 13.88 23.42
N TYR A 589 -6.23 13.80 22.21
CA TYR A 589 -6.15 14.88 21.22
C TYR A 589 -6.84 16.16 21.69
N LEU A 590 -8.04 16.03 22.25
CA LEU A 590 -8.78 17.18 22.76
C LEU A 590 -8.07 17.87 23.91
N CYS A 591 -7.47 17.11 24.84
CA CYS A 591 -6.64 17.66 25.89
C CYS A 591 -5.41 18.40 25.34
N SER A 592 -4.73 17.82 24.35
CA SER A 592 -3.60 18.49 23.67
C SER A 592 -4.04 19.78 22.97
N SER A 593 -5.15 19.74 22.26
CA SER A 593 -5.75 20.91 21.61
C SER A 593 -6.15 21.99 22.62
N PHE A 594 -6.85 21.61 23.69
CA PHE A 594 -7.27 22.52 24.74
C PHE A 594 -6.10 23.28 25.36
N TYR A 595 -5.03 22.57 25.73
CA TYR A 595 -3.85 23.19 26.30
C TYR A 595 -3.13 24.10 25.29
N PHE A 596 -2.96 23.62 24.04
CA PHE A 596 -2.21 24.34 23.01
C PHE A 596 -2.89 25.64 22.59
N TYR A 597 -4.22 25.65 22.47
CA TYR A 597 -5.00 26.80 22.02
C TYR A 597 -5.63 27.61 23.19
N ASN A 598 -5.40 27.18 24.42
CA ASN A 598 -6.04 27.77 25.63
C ASN A 598 -7.56 27.75 25.54
N GLY A 599 -8.12 26.61 25.18
CA GLY A 599 -9.54 26.34 24.95
C GLY A 599 -9.84 25.77 23.59
N LEU A 600 -10.83 24.86 23.46
CA LEU A 600 -11.20 24.24 22.20
C LEU A 600 -11.85 25.21 21.21
N ASP A 601 -12.52 26.21 21.70
CA ASP A 601 -13.15 27.30 20.96
C ASP A 601 -12.15 28.19 20.24
N ASN A 602 -10.91 28.27 20.74
CA ASN A 602 -9.81 29.00 20.08
C ASN A 602 -9.09 28.18 19.02
N ASN A 603 -9.40 26.89 18.88
CA ASN A 603 -8.77 26.05 17.87
C ASN A 603 -9.46 26.24 16.50
N PRO A 604 -8.78 26.82 15.48
CA PRO A 604 -9.38 27.12 14.18
C PRO A 604 -9.85 25.85 13.42
N TYR A 605 -9.38 24.68 13.82
CA TYR A 605 -9.79 23.42 13.21
C TYR A 605 -11.05 22.82 13.85
N MET A 606 -11.53 23.36 14.99
CA MET A 606 -12.75 22.86 15.64
C MET A 606 -14.03 23.37 14.98
N GLU A 607 -13.99 24.52 14.29
CA GLU A 607 -15.16 25.06 13.56
C GLU A 607 -15.77 24.07 12.56
N LYS A 608 -14.92 23.26 11.91
CA LYS A 608 -15.37 22.25 10.93
C LYS A 608 -16.25 21.16 11.51
N TYR A 609 -16.14 20.90 12.81
CA TYR A 609 -16.93 19.86 13.48
C TYR A 609 -18.32 20.34 13.89
N ASN A 610 -18.59 21.66 13.82
CA ASN A 610 -19.88 22.29 14.19
C ASN A 610 -20.41 21.75 15.54
N ILE A 611 -19.53 21.78 16.56
CA ILE A 611 -19.77 21.17 17.87
C ILE A 611 -20.85 21.98 18.58
N LYS A 612 -22.00 21.36 18.83
CA LYS A 612 -23.03 21.94 19.73
C LYS A 612 -22.54 21.78 21.17
N ASN A 613 -22.62 22.86 21.96
CA ASN A 613 -22.22 22.87 23.37
C ASN A 613 -20.71 22.57 23.60
N ILE A 614 -19.84 23.22 22.85
CA ILE A 614 -18.37 23.12 23.01
C ILE A 614 -17.95 23.48 24.44
N ASP A 615 -18.72 24.36 25.12
CA ASP A 615 -18.50 24.78 26.50
C ASP A 615 -18.52 23.60 27.49
N VAL A 616 -19.45 22.64 27.31
CA VAL A 616 -19.51 21.42 28.13
C VAL A 616 -18.26 20.56 27.99
N LEU A 617 -17.73 20.51 26.79
CA LEU A 617 -16.49 19.77 26.52
C LEU A 617 -15.27 20.51 27.08
N ASN A 618 -15.24 21.85 26.98
CA ASN A 618 -14.23 22.70 27.60
C ASN A 618 -14.21 22.55 29.12
N GLU A 619 -15.38 22.60 29.79
CA GLU A 619 -15.49 22.37 31.21
C GLU A 619 -15.00 21.00 31.64
N ALA A 620 -15.44 19.93 30.95
CA ALA A 620 -15.01 18.58 31.26
C ALA A 620 -13.50 18.38 31.13
N ILE A 621 -12.86 19.00 30.12
CA ILE A 621 -11.41 18.95 29.96
C ILE A 621 -10.69 19.84 30.97
N PHE A 622 -11.24 21.00 31.28
CA PHE A 622 -10.69 21.89 32.31
C PHE A 622 -10.60 21.17 33.66
N ASP A 623 -11.66 20.46 34.07
CA ASP A 623 -11.68 19.69 35.33
C ASP A 623 -10.58 18.61 35.34
N VAL A 624 -10.33 18.00 34.21
CA VAL A 624 -9.21 17.06 34.09
C VAL A 624 -7.88 17.76 34.32
N PHE A 625 -7.62 18.91 33.66
CA PHE A 625 -6.36 19.65 33.82
C PHE A 625 -6.16 20.17 35.25
N ASP A 626 -7.23 20.60 35.95
CA ASP A 626 -7.17 21.04 37.33
C ASP A 626 -6.76 19.91 38.29
N SER A 627 -7.03 18.67 37.91
CA SER A 627 -6.63 17.48 38.70
C SER A 627 -5.19 17.02 38.45
N LEU A 628 -4.52 17.49 37.37
CA LEU A 628 -3.17 17.07 37.03
C LEU A 628 -2.09 17.77 37.89
N THR A 629 -1.13 16.99 38.38
CA THR A 629 -0.02 17.49 39.24
C THR A 629 1.32 17.49 38.53
N PHE A 630 1.40 16.91 37.32
CA PHE A 630 2.61 16.95 36.49
C PHE A 630 2.60 18.18 35.54
N PRO A 631 3.74 18.56 34.95
CA PRO A 631 3.80 19.68 34.01
C PRO A 631 2.90 19.46 32.79
N HIS A 632 1.90 20.32 32.60
CA HIS A 632 0.87 20.19 31.55
C HIS A 632 1.43 20.18 30.12
N GLU A 633 2.62 20.74 29.89
CA GLU A 633 3.34 20.67 28.61
C GLU A 633 3.54 19.24 28.12
N LEU A 634 3.61 18.25 29.03
CA LEU A 634 3.77 16.85 28.66
C LEU A 634 2.56 16.32 27.90
N VAL A 635 1.37 16.87 28.12
CA VAL A 635 0.16 16.49 27.40
C VAL A 635 0.30 16.78 25.90
N VAL A 636 0.83 17.95 25.54
CA VAL A 636 1.06 18.32 24.13
C VAL A 636 2.20 17.52 23.51
N ARG A 637 3.25 17.24 24.30
CA ARG A 637 4.37 16.42 23.82
C ARG A 637 3.97 14.98 23.48
N HIS A 638 2.91 14.46 24.11
CA HIS A 638 2.44 13.09 23.97
C HIS A 638 0.96 12.98 23.63
N PRO A 639 0.50 13.53 22.49
CA PRO A 639 -0.93 13.65 22.15
C PRO A 639 -1.64 12.29 21.95
N GLY A 640 -0.90 11.20 21.92
CA GLY A 640 -1.44 9.83 21.85
C GLY A 640 -1.60 9.13 23.19
N ILE A 641 -1.27 9.79 24.31
CA ILE A 641 -1.35 9.21 25.65
C ILE A 641 -2.36 10.01 26.49
N SER A 642 -3.31 9.31 27.12
CA SER A 642 -4.28 9.96 28.02
C SER A 642 -3.59 10.70 29.17
N PRO A 643 -3.93 11.98 29.44
CA PRO A 643 -3.39 12.72 30.56
C PRO A 643 -3.61 12.02 31.92
N LEU A 644 -4.74 11.35 32.08
CA LEU A 644 -5.03 10.59 33.31
C LEU A 644 -4.12 9.36 33.47
N LEU A 645 -3.72 8.70 32.38
CA LEU A 645 -2.71 7.67 32.43
C LEU A 645 -1.32 8.23 32.76
N MET A 646 -1.00 9.43 32.25
CA MET A 646 0.23 10.13 32.62
C MET A 646 0.24 10.47 34.10
N GLN A 647 -0.89 10.97 34.65
CA GLN A 647 -1.05 11.26 36.07
C GLN A 647 -0.84 10.02 36.92
N ASN A 648 -1.48 8.89 36.56
CA ASN A 648 -1.30 7.62 37.26
C ASN A 648 0.16 7.16 37.26
N LEU A 649 0.87 7.37 36.17
CA LEU A 649 2.29 7.04 36.09
C LEU A 649 3.11 7.98 36.96
N TRP A 650 2.85 9.29 36.89
CA TRP A 650 3.49 10.32 37.71
C TRP A 650 3.34 10.03 39.21
N ASP A 651 2.13 9.69 39.66
CA ASP A 651 1.85 9.36 41.06
C ASP A 651 2.61 8.11 41.54
N ARG A 652 2.71 7.09 40.68
CA ARG A 652 3.49 5.88 41.00
C ARG A 652 4.97 6.21 41.19
N PHE A 653 5.54 7.04 40.33
CA PHE A 653 6.95 7.44 40.43
C PHE A 653 7.21 8.38 41.59
N SER A 654 6.29 9.30 41.91
CA SER A 654 6.42 10.21 43.03
C SER A 654 6.34 9.50 44.39
N ARG A 655 5.67 8.35 44.46
CA ARG A 655 5.59 7.51 45.68
C ARG A 655 6.81 6.60 45.86
N ASP A 656 7.52 6.26 44.81
CA ASP A 656 8.65 5.33 44.86
C ASP A 656 9.97 6.12 44.99
N THR A 657 10.25 6.57 46.20
CA THR A 657 11.47 7.38 46.56
C THR A 657 12.81 6.69 46.27
N ASN A 658 12.80 5.38 46.01
CA ASN A 658 14.00 4.57 45.71
C ASN A 658 14.36 4.49 44.23
N LYS A 659 13.53 5.01 43.34
CA LYS A 659 13.81 5.01 41.89
C LYS A 659 13.65 6.42 41.33
N PRO A 660 14.72 7.24 41.32
CA PRO A 660 14.62 8.56 40.73
C PRO A 660 14.18 8.49 39.27
N VAL A 661 13.25 9.37 38.90
CA VAL A 661 12.65 9.50 37.55
C VAL A 661 13.72 9.60 36.46
N GLU A 662 14.89 10.15 36.81
CA GLU A 662 16.07 10.27 35.93
C GLU A 662 16.60 8.93 35.38
N ARG A 663 16.39 7.81 36.06
CA ARG A 663 16.81 6.49 35.58
C ARG A 663 15.89 5.91 34.51
N LEU A 664 14.67 6.39 34.38
CA LEU A 664 13.70 5.93 33.36
C LEU A 664 13.84 6.69 32.03
N LEU A 665 14.50 7.85 32.05
CA LEU A 665 14.82 8.60 30.82
C LEU A 665 16.04 8.02 30.09
N LEU A 666 16.74 7.06 30.68
CA LEU A 666 17.96 6.43 30.14
C LEU A 666 17.78 4.96 29.72
N SER A 667 16.60 4.39 29.88
CA SER A 667 16.23 3.03 29.42
C SER A 667 15.21 3.09 28.28
#